data_f1b9ccd1ff10ffd39a90c720e8ec388f
#
_entry.id   f1b9ccd1ff10ffd39a90c720e8ec388f
#
_cell.length_a   1.000
_cell.length_b   1.000
_cell.length_c   1.000
_cell.angle_alpha   90.00
_cell.angle_beta   90.00
_cell.angle_gamma   90.00
#
_symmetry.space_group_name_H-M   'P 1'
#
loop_
_entity.id
_entity.type
_entity.pdbx_description
1 polymer ?
#
loop_
_entity_poly.entity_id
_entity_poly.type
_entity_poly.pdbx_seq_one_letter_code
_entity_poly.pdbx_strand_id
1 'polypeptide(L)'
;MTSSLPRLLIGATAAAGLVVPLGALPALADVEEGKKIQILGITDFHGRLDADGVGTASVIERERAAFDGGEAATTLLSAGDNIGASIYTSSAQEDAPTIDYLNALDLDASAVGNHEFDRGLDDLRNRVVPRSDFPTLGANVYKDGTKEHFEELPASHQYEVDGVKIAVIGVVTQDTASLVAPDGIADLDFGDATEAVNTEAERLEALPEGQKPDLTIVQAHLGPEETDTIDSARASNKEFATLVDKADASIDALYFGHSHKPMTLEAPVPGTDRTRPVIQADHYAKAVSKLILTSEGDGSWSVDTNEVLPTKGVDYDSERVTKAKKVIADAEEVAKEKGSEVVGKITEDITRAEKDGKEDRGAESTLGNLVADALKEGASYTQLGEADFGITNPGGLRTDLKCDDIYNTEEKCEVTVAELNGVLPFANDHGVVTLKGADVIALFEEQWQPEGASRPFLHLGISKELNVVYNSEAEAGKRVESVTVNGEQIDESKEYKVATLSFLAAGGDNFESFAKGTFEQSGMTDFEIWQKYFEENTPVSPDKKERQADAALDVISNGTVEATLKGSEDKPMNFAVALKAKEKVTGPVVFEVKDLPEGFTVDYGEHAAEGAAGAEEGAQQAAGARIDEIPAGDSEYPFTITAPEGTKPGEYPFTVSLTADPKHAFWDDNPMPLIHEVEAAVTVPEEDPSDDPSDDPSDDPSDDPSDEPSDDPSDDGKDKDDNGKDKDKDGKGKDDKGRLPRTGAELATALGVALALIGAGVASVYAVRRRSQL
;
A
#
# COMPACT_ATOMS: atom_id res chain seq x y z
N MET A 1 61.92 44.92 11.56
CA MET A 1 62.80 45.88 10.77
C MET A 1 62.02 46.14 9.50
N THR A 2 61.38 47.28 9.46
CA THR A 2 61.37 48.37 8.45
C THR A 2 60.92 47.91 7.05
N SER A 3 59.68 48.20 6.70
CA SER A 3 59.11 49.37 5.99
C SER A 3 59.47 49.41 4.51
N SER A 4 58.44 49.45 3.64
CA SER A 4 58.04 50.72 3.02
C SER A 4 57.03 50.46 1.86
N LEU A 5 55.93 51.16 1.92
CA LEU A 5 55.03 51.47 0.77
C LEU A 5 55.70 52.48 -0.15
N PRO A 6 55.29 52.58 -1.39
CA PRO A 6 55.25 53.89 -2.04
C PRO A 6 53.90 54.34 -2.54
N ARG A 7 53.72 55.61 -2.49
CA ARG A 7 52.53 56.43 -2.70
C ARG A 7 52.15 56.60 -4.16
N LEU A 8 50.84 56.77 -4.31
CA LEU A 8 50.02 57.27 -5.43
C LEU A 8 50.65 58.53 -6.10
N LEU A 9 50.59 58.58 -7.41
CA LEU A 9 50.62 59.81 -8.19
C LEU A 9 49.32 59.90 -9.03
N ILE A 10 48.57 60.97 -8.72
CA ILE A 10 47.38 61.42 -9.45
C ILE A 10 47.85 62.20 -10.66
N GLY A 11 47.47 61.75 -11.86
CA GLY A 11 47.57 62.51 -13.09
C GLY A 11 46.16 62.73 -13.67
N ALA A 12 45.73 63.98 -13.62
CA ALA A 12 44.53 64.44 -14.28
C ALA A 12 44.79 64.61 -15.77
N THR A 13 44.00 63.93 -16.61
CA THR A 13 43.91 64.25 -18.03
C THR A 13 42.42 64.34 -18.45
N ALA A 14 42.20 65.40 -19.20
CA ALA A 14 40.91 65.95 -19.59
C ALA A 14 40.03 64.99 -20.38
N ALA A 15 38.73 65.02 -20.06
CA ALA A 15 37.68 64.37 -20.77
C ALA A 15 37.41 64.99 -22.13
N ALA A 16 37.59 64.21 -23.21
CA ALA A 16 36.92 64.44 -24.48
C ALA A 16 35.68 63.48 -24.54
N GLY A 17 34.52 64.06 -24.48
CA GLY A 17 33.27 63.33 -24.57
C GLY A 17 33.09 62.61 -25.92
N LEU A 18 33.16 61.29 -25.89
CA LEU A 18 32.56 60.44 -26.94
C LEU A 18 31.16 60.08 -26.46
N VAL A 19 30.13 60.68 -27.04
CA VAL A 19 28.76 60.19 -26.95
C VAL A 19 28.72 58.96 -27.83
N VAL A 20 28.90 57.78 -27.21
CA VAL A 20 28.53 56.52 -27.80
C VAL A 20 27.00 56.44 -27.72
N PRO A 21 26.24 56.31 -28.85
CA PRO A 21 24.82 55.99 -28.72
C PRO A 21 24.72 54.69 -27.91
N LEU A 22 23.93 54.69 -26.85
CA LEU A 22 23.39 53.45 -26.27
C LEU A 22 22.66 52.77 -27.41
N GLY A 23 23.33 51.85 -28.10
CA GLY A 23 22.62 50.87 -28.90
C GLY A 23 21.67 50.14 -27.94
N ALA A 24 20.41 50.10 -28.27
CA ALA A 24 19.48 49.18 -27.64
C ALA A 24 20.17 47.83 -27.56
N LEU A 25 20.35 47.31 -26.36
CA LEU A 25 20.63 45.89 -26.21
C LEU A 25 19.55 45.18 -27.02
N PRO A 26 19.89 44.22 -27.90
CA PRO A 26 18.86 43.44 -28.53
C PRO A 26 17.97 42.90 -27.42
N ALA A 27 16.66 43.10 -27.49
CA ALA A 27 15.72 42.30 -26.72
C ALA A 27 16.13 40.85 -27.00
N LEU A 28 16.41 40.12 -25.92
CA LEU A 28 16.63 38.69 -26.04
C LEU A 28 15.39 38.17 -26.77
N ALA A 29 15.60 37.56 -27.93
CA ALA A 29 14.51 37.01 -28.69
C ALA A 29 13.89 35.88 -27.88
N ASP A 30 12.59 35.87 -27.80
CA ASP A 30 11.84 34.69 -27.35
C ASP A 30 12.37 33.45 -28.11
N VAL A 31 12.25 32.27 -27.50
CA VAL A 31 12.67 31.02 -28.14
C VAL A 31 11.94 30.92 -29.50
N GLU A 32 12.68 30.63 -30.58
CA GLU A 32 12.11 30.56 -31.92
C GLU A 32 10.97 29.54 -32.01
N GLU A 33 9.88 29.89 -32.72
CA GLU A 33 8.79 28.95 -33.03
C GLU A 33 9.34 27.71 -33.74
N GLY A 34 8.89 26.53 -33.32
CA GLY A 34 9.35 25.23 -33.82
C GLY A 34 10.68 24.71 -33.22
N LYS A 35 11.29 25.44 -32.31
CA LYS A 35 12.44 24.94 -31.54
C LYS A 35 12.01 23.76 -30.66
N LYS A 36 12.75 22.65 -30.72
CA LYS A 36 12.42 21.42 -29.98
C LYS A 36 13.45 21.13 -28.89
N ILE A 37 12.95 20.66 -27.74
CA ILE A 37 13.75 20.14 -26.63
C ILE A 37 13.26 18.73 -26.31
N GLN A 38 14.20 17.79 -26.20
CA GLN A 38 13.95 16.44 -25.69
C GLN A 38 14.33 16.36 -24.22
N ILE A 39 13.42 15.85 -23.40
CA ILE A 39 13.63 15.60 -21.98
C ILE A 39 13.52 14.10 -21.78
N LEU A 40 14.62 13.47 -21.37
CA LEU A 40 14.66 12.08 -20.94
C LEU A 40 14.58 12.05 -19.41
N GLY A 41 13.83 11.12 -18.84
CA GLY A 41 13.65 11.05 -17.41
C GLY A 41 13.77 9.63 -16.87
N ILE A 42 14.34 9.51 -15.69
CA ILE A 42 14.36 8.30 -14.87
C ILE A 42 13.74 8.62 -13.52
N THR A 43 13.34 7.60 -12.79
CA THR A 43 12.89 7.67 -11.40
C THR A 43 13.07 6.33 -10.72
N ASP A 44 13.15 6.30 -9.40
CA ASP A 44 13.16 5.06 -8.60
C ASP A 44 14.19 4.04 -9.13
N PHE A 45 15.40 4.54 -9.40
CA PHE A 45 16.47 3.73 -9.99
C PHE A 45 17.00 2.69 -9.01
N HIS A 46 17.10 3.02 -7.71
CA HIS A 46 17.47 2.13 -6.62
C HIS A 46 18.69 1.26 -6.91
N GLY A 47 19.74 1.89 -7.38
CA GLY A 47 21.01 1.22 -7.56
C GLY A 47 21.02 0.04 -8.53
N ARG A 48 20.15 0.03 -9.55
CA ARG A 48 20.03 -1.07 -10.53
C ARG A 48 21.24 -1.14 -11.48
N LEU A 49 22.38 -1.50 -10.91
CA LEU A 49 23.63 -1.72 -11.61
C LEU A 49 23.73 -3.19 -12.09
N ASP A 50 22.84 -3.53 -13.01
CA ASP A 50 22.64 -4.84 -13.63
C ASP A 50 22.34 -4.71 -15.13
N ALA A 51 21.75 -5.75 -15.73
CA ALA A 51 21.37 -5.73 -17.15
C ALA A 51 20.35 -4.64 -17.49
N ASP A 52 19.46 -4.26 -16.56
CA ASP A 52 18.45 -3.21 -16.76
C ASP A 52 19.11 -1.82 -16.70
N GLY A 53 20.14 -1.63 -15.85
CA GLY A 53 20.98 -0.43 -15.86
C GLY A 53 21.73 -0.26 -17.19
N VAL A 54 22.28 -1.35 -17.77
CA VAL A 54 22.87 -1.30 -19.13
C VAL A 54 21.81 -0.92 -20.16
N GLY A 55 20.60 -1.46 -20.05
CA GLY A 55 19.48 -1.13 -20.91
C GLY A 55 19.07 0.34 -20.82
N THR A 56 19.01 0.88 -19.60
CA THR A 56 18.70 2.31 -19.34
C THR A 56 19.74 3.23 -20.02
N ALA A 57 21.02 3.01 -19.79
CA ALA A 57 22.09 3.76 -20.47
C ALA A 57 21.95 3.68 -21.99
N SER A 58 21.64 2.48 -22.51
CA SER A 58 21.49 2.24 -23.95
C SER A 58 20.28 2.97 -24.55
N VAL A 59 19.14 3.00 -23.84
CA VAL A 59 17.95 3.74 -24.28
C VAL A 59 18.24 5.24 -24.30
N ILE A 60 18.79 5.78 -23.21
CA ILE A 60 19.14 7.22 -23.11
C ILE A 60 20.03 7.65 -24.28
N GLU A 61 21.11 6.94 -24.55
CA GLU A 61 22.05 7.29 -25.59
C GLU A 61 21.48 7.10 -27.01
N ARG A 62 20.68 6.06 -27.21
CA ARG A 62 19.95 5.87 -28.48
C ARG A 62 19.01 7.03 -28.78
N GLU A 63 18.26 7.48 -27.78
CA GLU A 63 17.29 8.57 -27.96
C GLU A 63 18.01 9.93 -28.13
N ARG A 64 19.12 10.18 -27.42
CA ARG A 64 20.01 11.34 -27.67
C ARG A 64 20.51 11.38 -29.11
N ALA A 65 20.96 10.24 -29.62
CA ALA A 65 21.51 10.15 -30.97
C ALA A 65 20.44 10.19 -32.08
N ALA A 66 19.22 9.73 -31.77
CA ALA A 66 18.10 9.69 -32.75
C ALA A 66 17.33 11.00 -32.84
N PHE A 67 17.50 11.91 -31.86
CA PHE A 67 16.74 13.14 -31.82
C PHE A 67 17.20 14.14 -32.90
N ASP A 68 16.25 14.69 -33.69
CA ASP A 68 16.53 15.61 -34.79
C ASP A 68 17.22 16.92 -34.31
N GLY A 69 16.95 17.38 -33.11
CA GLY A 69 17.63 18.51 -32.46
C GLY A 69 19.07 18.19 -32.05
N GLY A 70 19.44 16.92 -32.09
CA GLY A 70 20.73 16.42 -31.64
C GLY A 70 20.89 16.34 -30.13
N GLU A 71 22.04 15.85 -29.70
CA GLU A 71 22.38 15.72 -28.28
C GLU A 71 22.33 17.04 -27.51
N ALA A 72 22.75 18.14 -28.13
CA ALA A 72 22.76 19.47 -27.53
C ALA A 72 21.37 20.00 -27.13
N ALA A 73 20.30 19.47 -27.74
CA ALA A 73 18.91 19.81 -27.44
C ALA A 73 18.21 18.75 -26.56
N THR A 74 18.99 17.90 -25.87
CA THR A 74 18.48 16.87 -24.97
C THR A 74 18.97 17.10 -23.54
N THR A 75 18.09 16.95 -22.55
CA THR A 75 18.41 16.92 -21.13
C THR A 75 17.99 15.60 -20.51
N LEU A 76 18.72 15.13 -19.49
CA LEU A 76 18.42 13.93 -18.70
C LEU A 76 18.16 14.35 -17.26
N LEU A 77 17.02 13.95 -16.72
CA LEU A 77 16.56 14.31 -15.38
C LEU A 77 16.18 13.07 -14.56
N SER A 78 16.20 13.19 -13.22
CA SER A 78 15.67 12.18 -12.32
C SER A 78 14.66 12.76 -11.35
N ALA A 79 13.57 12.01 -11.11
CA ALA A 79 12.58 12.37 -10.10
C ALA A 79 12.87 11.74 -8.72
N GLY A 80 14.11 11.36 -8.42
CA GLY A 80 14.55 10.89 -7.10
C GLY A 80 14.59 9.37 -6.95
N ASP A 81 14.94 8.91 -5.75
CA ASP A 81 15.19 7.52 -5.38
C ASP A 81 16.20 6.85 -6.32
N ASN A 82 17.28 7.53 -6.58
CA ASN A 82 18.38 6.96 -7.37
C ASN A 82 19.16 5.92 -6.56
N ILE A 83 19.29 6.16 -5.27
CA ILE A 83 20.00 5.34 -4.28
C ILE A 83 19.03 4.90 -3.17
N GLY A 84 19.52 4.08 -2.24
CA GLY A 84 18.73 3.51 -1.16
C GLY A 84 17.85 2.34 -1.63
N ALA A 85 17.55 1.41 -0.75
CA ALA A 85 16.87 0.14 -1.09
C ALA A 85 17.46 -0.54 -2.33
N SER A 86 18.75 -0.40 -2.53
CA SER A 86 19.48 -0.79 -3.74
C SER A 86 19.81 -2.27 -3.76
N ILE A 87 19.98 -2.82 -4.97
CA ILE A 87 20.54 -4.18 -5.12
C ILE A 87 21.95 -4.25 -4.56
N TYR A 88 22.39 -5.45 -4.15
CA TYR A 88 23.65 -5.65 -3.46
C TYR A 88 24.88 -5.12 -4.23
N THR A 89 24.86 -5.15 -5.56
CA THR A 89 25.90 -4.57 -6.41
C THR A 89 26.20 -3.11 -6.05
N SER A 90 25.18 -2.34 -5.70
CA SER A 90 25.29 -0.94 -5.28
C SER A 90 25.43 -0.79 -3.77
N SER A 91 24.51 -1.40 -2.99
CA SER A 91 24.43 -1.22 -1.53
C SER A 91 25.68 -1.70 -0.79
N ALA A 92 26.35 -2.77 -1.26
CA ALA A 92 27.62 -3.27 -0.71
C ALA A 92 28.75 -2.21 -0.74
N GLN A 93 28.55 -1.11 -1.47
CA GLN A 93 29.49 0.01 -1.63
C GLN A 93 28.82 1.34 -1.30
N GLU A 94 27.77 1.32 -0.46
CA GLU A 94 27.05 2.52 -0.01
C GLU A 94 26.51 3.37 -1.17
N ASP A 95 26.07 2.72 -2.26
CA ASP A 95 25.55 3.34 -3.49
C ASP A 95 26.51 4.27 -4.24
N ALA A 96 27.77 4.29 -3.85
CA ALA A 96 28.79 5.06 -4.57
C ALA A 96 28.86 4.72 -6.07
N PRO A 97 28.77 3.43 -6.50
CA PRO A 97 28.77 3.11 -7.93
C PRO A 97 27.54 3.64 -8.68
N THR A 98 26.38 3.74 -8.04
CA THR A 98 25.17 4.31 -8.67
C THR A 98 25.37 5.79 -8.99
N ILE A 99 25.94 6.56 -8.08
CA ILE A 99 26.27 7.96 -8.33
C ILE A 99 27.27 8.09 -9.50
N ASP A 100 28.31 7.25 -9.53
CA ASP A 100 29.30 7.25 -10.62
C ASP A 100 28.65 6.86 -11.97
N TYR A 101 27.67 5.95 -11.96
CA TYR A 101 26.90 5.56 -13.14
C TYR A 101 26.07 6.74 -13.68
N LEU A 102 25.36 7.47 -12.81
CA LEU A 102 24.58 8.64 -13.20
C LEU A 102 25.48 9.78 -13.72
N ASN A 103 26.65 9.99 -13.08
CA ASN A 103 27.67 10.92 -13.59
C ASN A 103 28.16 10.51 -14.98
N ALA A 104 28.37 9.20 -15.23
CA ALA A 104 28.81 8.70 -16.54
C ALA A 104 27.76 8.91 -17.65
N LEU A 105 26.49 9.08 -17.31
CA LEU A 105 25.38 9.39 -18.22
C LEU A 105 25.13 10.89 -18.39
N ASP A 106 25.92 11.74 -17.71
CA ASP A 106 25.72 13.18 -17.66
C ASP A 106 24.27 13.53 -17.26
N LEU A 107 23.84 13.10 -16.06
CA LEU A 107 22.56 13.51 -15.45
C LEU A 107 22.61 15.02 -15.18
N ASP A 108 21.63 15.77 -15.65
CA ASP A 108 21.64 17.24 -15.55
C ASP A 108 21.09 17.74 -14.19
N ALA A 109 20.09 17.06 -13.62
CA ALA A 109 19.56 17.34 -12.28
C ALA A 109 18.72 16.17 -11.74
N SER A 110 18.62 16.08 -10.41
CA SER A 110 17.74 15.13 -9.72
C SER A 110 16.95 15.83 -8.62
N ALA A 111 15.67 15.52 -8.46
CA ALA A 111 15.03 15.73 -7.18
C ALA A 111 15.62 14.76 -6.13
N VAL A 112 15.47 15.08 -4.84
CA VAL A 112 15.58 14.06 -3.79
C VAL A 112 14.34 13.22 -3.80
N GLY A 113 14.47 11.91 -3.56
CA GLY A 113 13.39 11.05 -3.09
C GLY A 113 13.54 10.77 -1.58
N ASN A 114 12.67 9.97 -1.01
CA ASN A 114 12.76 9.62 0.40
C ASN A 114 14.01 8.76 0.68
N HIS A 115 14.41 7.89 -0.24
CA HIS A 115 15.55 6.99 -0.05
C HIS A 115 16.93 7.67 -0.15
N GLU A 116 17.02 8.89 -0.67
CA GLU A 116 18.23 9.69 -0.50
C GLU A 116 18.51 10.01 0.97
N PHE A 117 17.52 9.89 1.86
CA PHE A 117 17.65 10.13 3.31
C PHE A 117 17.80 8.84 4.14
N ASP A 118 17.86 7.64 3.57
CA ASP A 118 17.98 6.37 4.32
C ASP A 118 19.15 6.34 5.31
N ARG A 119 20.27 7.01 4.95
CA ARG A 119 21.46 7.15 5.81
C ARG A 119 21.54 8.52 6.50
N GLY A 120 20.44 9.24 6.49
CA GLY A 120 20.28 10.55 7.11
C GLY A 120 20.85 11.72 6.31
N LEU A 121 20.51 12.92 6.76
CA LEU A 121 20.90 14.20 6.15
C LEU A 121 22.43 14.37 6.04
N ASP A 122 23.16 13.93 7.06
CA ASP A 122 24.63 14.10 7.09
C ASP A 122 25.31 13.28 6.01
N ASP A 123 24.83 12.07 5.70
CA ASP A 123 25.33 11.25 4.60
C ASP A 123 25.02 11.90 3.25
N LEU A 124 23.78 12.33 3.05
CA LEU A 124 23.36 13.01 1.83
C LEU A 124 24.25 14.23 1.54
N ARG A 125 24.46 15.12 2.52
CA ARG A 125 25.23 16.36 2.37
C ARG A 125 26.73 16.17 2.23
N ASN A 126 27.30 15.19 2.95
CA ASN A 126 28.76 15.08 3.06
C ASN A 126 29.36 14.01 2.13
N ARG A 127 28.53 13.07 1.62
CA ARG A 127 28.97 11.99 0.75
C ARG A 127 28.28 11.99 -0.61
N VAL A 128 26.94 11.96 -0.64
CA VAL A 128 26.16 11.81 -1.87
C VAL A 128 26.28 13.05 -2.74
N VAL A 129 25.87 14.22 -2.25
CA VAL A 129 25.91 15.48 -3.00
C VAL A 129 27.33 15.83 -3.48
N PRO A 130 28.38 15.75 -2.66
CA PRO A 130 29.75 16.05 -3.14
C PRO A 130 30.30 15.05 -4.17
N ARG A 131 29.73 13.84 -4.30
CA ARG A 131 30.11 12.85 -5.30
C ARG A 131 29.36 13.03 -6.62
N SER A 132 28.17 13.61 -6.57
CA SER A 132 27.32 13.85 -7.73
C SER A 132 27.87 15.01 -8.58
N ASP A 133 27.99 14.81 -9.89
CA ASP A 133 28.33 15.87 -10.85
C ASP A 133 27.10 16.71 -11.23
N PHE A 134 25.92 16.36 -10.70
CA PHE A 134 24.61 17.01 -10.90
C PHE A 134 24.04 17.56 -9.59
N PRO A 135 23.23 18.63 -9.64
CA PRO A 135 22.55 19.16 -8.46
C PRO A 135 21.43 18.23 -7.98
N THR A 136 21.31 18.11 -6.66
CA THR A 136 20.23 17.43 -5.97
C THR A 136 19.27 18.47 -5.41
N LEU A 137 17.97 18.39 -5.76
CA LEU A 137 16.99 19.46 -5.54
C LEU A 137 15.94 19.05 -4.49
N GLY A 138 15.59 19.99 -3.60
CA GLY A 138 14.61 19.77 -2.54
C GLY A 138 13.86 21.04 -2.16
N ALA A 139 12.93 21.53 -3.01
CA ALA A 139 12.20 22.78 -2.81
C ALA A 139 11.32 22.79 -1.57
N ASN A 140 10.85 21.64 -1.10
CA ASN A 140 10.05 21.50 0.10
C ASN A 140 10.83 20.86 1.27
N VAL A 141 12.16 20.74 1.16
CA VAL A 141 13.04 20.26 2.24
C VAL A 141 13.63 21.47 2.95
N TYR A 142 13.28 21.66 4.20
CA TYR A 142 13.64 22.82 5.00
C TYR A 142 14.41 22.41 6.25
N LYS A 143 15.16 23.36 6.83
CA LYS A 143 15.72 23.23 8.17
C LYS A 143 14.57 23.25 9.19
N ASP A 144 14.64 22.36 10.18
CA ASP A 144 13.60 22.19 11.21
C ASP A 144 13.08 23.55 11.75
N GLY A 145 11.75 23.68 11.81
CA GLY A 145 11.04 24.88 12.28
C GLY A 145 11.20 26.12 11.40
N THR A 146 11.70 26.00 10.18
CA THR A 146 11.95 27.14 9.28
C THR A 146 11.39 26.91 7.86
N LYS A 147 11.58 27.90 6.98
CA LYS A 147 11.42 27.77 5.52
C LYS A 147 12.76 28.03 4.79
N GLU A 148 13.89 27.81 5.48
CA GLU A 148 15.23 27.96 4.90
C GLU A 148 15.71 26.61 4.34
N HIS A 149 16.19 26.63 3.10
CA HIS A 149 16.83 25.45 2.49
C HIS A 149 18.26 25.26 2.99
N PHE A 150 18.76 24.03 2.83
CA PHE A 150 20.19 23.76 2.91
C PHE A 150 20.88 24.24 1.61
N GLU A 151 22.12 24.73 1.69
CA GLU A 151 22.86 25.15 0.50
C GLU A 151 23.07 23.98 -0.48
N GLU A 152 23.21 22.79 0.05
CA GLU A 152 23.42 21.54 -0.69
C GLU A 152 22.16 21.00 -1.38
N LEU A 153 20.97 21.45 -0.96
CA LEU A 153 19.66 21.05 -1.49
C LEU A 153 18.86 22.29 -1.93
N PRO A 154 19.24 22.92 -3.03
CA PRO A 154 18.54 24.11 -3.53
C PRO A 154 17.12 23.71 -4.03
N ALA A 155 16.21 24.69 -4.05
CA ALA A 155 14.84 24.49 -4.54
C ALA A 155 14.79 24.18 -6.04
N SER A 156 15.68 24.80 -6.82
CA SER A 156 15.74 24.64 -8.27
C SER A 156 17.15 24.78 -8.82
N HIS A 157 17.33 24.31 -10.05
CA HIS A 157 18.53 24.54 -10.85
C HIS A 157 18.17 25.12 -12.22
N GLN A 158 18.95 26.10 -12.69
CA GLN A 158 18.80 26.67 -14.02
C GLN A 158 20.05 26.43 -14.88
N TYR A 159 19.87 26.02 -16.10
CA TYR A 159 20.91 25.76 -17.08
C TYR A 159 20.39 25.99 -18.50
N GLU A 160 21.25 25.91 -19.50
CA GLU A 160 20.91 26.17 -20.90
C GLU A 160 21.10 24.91 -21.75
N VAL A 161 20.06 24.55 -22.52
CA VAL A 161 20.06 23.43 -23.46
C VAL A 161 19.75 23.98 -24.86
N ASP A 162 20.75 23.95 -25.73
CA ASP A 162 20.65 24.44 -27.13
C ASP A 162 20.05 25.85 -27.26
N GLY A 163 20.42 26.75 -26.35
CA GLY A 163 19.94 28.13 -26.31
C GLY A 163 18.63 28.36 -25.59
N VAL A 164 18.01 27.31 -25.02
CA VAL A 164 16.80 27.37 -24.18
C VAL A 164 17.21 27.30 -22.72
N LYS A 165 16.78 28.27 -21.92
CA LYS A 165 17.00 28.29 -20.47
C LYS A 165 15.95 27.42 -19.80
N ILE A 166 16.39 26.35 -19.19
CA ILE A 166 15.53 25.42 -18.47
C ILE A 166 15.69 25.64 -16.96
N ALA A 167 14.58 25.70 -16.23
CA ALA A 167 14.57 25.60 -14.78
C ALA A 167 13.96 24.24 -14.38
N VAL A 168 14.62 23.53 -13.47
CA VAL A 168 14.12 22.31 -12.85
C VAL A 168 13.89 22.58 -11.37
N ILE A 169 12.67 22.34 -10.89
CA ILE A 169 12.28 22.41 -9.47
C ILE A 169 12.14 20.99 -8.95
N GLY A 170 12.78 20.63 -7.84
CA GLY A 170 12.69 19.30 -7.24
C GLY A 170 11.87 19.33 -5.95
N VAL A 171 10.94 18.38 -5.78
CA VAL A 171 10.19 18.18 -4.53
C VAL A 171 10.08 16.70 -4.18
N VAL A 172 9.87 16.40 -2.91
CA VAL A 172 9.66 15.07 -2.37
C VAL A 172 8.34 15.02 -1.61
N THR A 173 7.74 13.82 -1.47
CA THR A 173 6.53 13.63 -0.69
C THR A 173 6.71 14.04 0.77
N GLN A 174 5.67 14.61 1.37
CA GLN A 174 5.64 14.91 2.80
C GLN A 174 5.71 13.65 3.66
N ASP A 175 5.25 12.51 3.11
CA ASP A 175 5.29 11.21 3.78
C ASP A 175 6.73 10.78 4.13
N THR A 176 7.76 11.39 3.51
CA THR A 176 9.19 11.15 3.82
C THR A 176 9.47 11.22 5.32
N ALA A 177 8.80 12.13 6.05
CA ALA A 177 8.94 12.23 7.50
C ALA A 177 8.60 10.93 8.25
N SER A 178 7.77 10.06 7.66
CA SER A 178 7.38 8.74 8.22
C SER A 178 8.04 7.56 7.50
N LEU A 179 8.66 7.78 6.34
CA LEU A 179 9.23 6.72 5.49
C LEU A 179 10.72 6.47 5.74
N VAL A 180 11.39 7.31 6.54
CA VAL A 180 12.81 7.18 6.85
C VAL A 180 13.06 7.27 8.36
N ALA A 181 14.23 6.80 8.81
CA ALA A 181 14.57 6.80 10.22
C ALA A 181 14.55 8.22 10.80
N PRO A 182 13.73 8.52 11.82
CA PRO A 182 13.54 9.89 12.34
C PRO A 182 14.84 10.54 12.83
N ASP A 183 15.75 9.78 13.41
CA ASP A 183 17.05 10.31 13.89
C ASP A 183 17.89 10.88 12.76
N GLY A 184 17.80 10.32 11.54
CA GLY A 184 18.50 10.77 10.35
C GLY A 184 17.99 12.09 9.76
N ILE A 185 16.75 12.46 10.09
CA ILE A 185 16.05 13.62 9.54
C ILE A 185 15.58 14.62 10.62
N ALA A 186 16.05 14.48 11.87
CA ALA A 186 15.62 15.32 13.00
C ALA A 186 15.82 16.83 12.79
N ASP A 187 16.73 17.22 11.90
CA ASP A 187 17.00 18.62 11.55
C ASP A 187 16.21 19.12 10.33
N LEU A 188 15.21 18.31 9.84
CA LEU A 188 14.45 18.55 8.62
C LEU A 188 12.95 18.74 8.85
N ASP A 189 12.35 19.61 8.05
CA ASP A 189 10.92 19.69 7.79
C ASP A 189 10.62 19.39 6.32
N PHE A 190 9.67 18.52 6.04
CA PHE A 190 9.14 18.26 4.70
C PHE A 190 7.82 19.02 4.51
N GLY A 191 7.86 20.11 3.74
CA GLY A 191 6.73 21.00 3.53
C GLY A 191 5.79 20.54 2.42
N ASP A 192 4.67 21.26 2.24
CA ASP A 192 3.74 21.04 1.13
C ASP A 192 4.45 21.24 -0.22
N ALA A 193 4.48 20.17 -1.05
CA ALA A 193 5.18 20.16 -2.34
C ALA A 193 4.59 21.21 -3.31
N THR A 194 3.27 21.39 -3.30
CA THR A 194 2.59 22.36 -4.18
C THR A 194 2.90 23.80 -3.77
N GLU A 195 2.91 24.10 -2.45
CA GLU A 195 3.30 25.42 -1.94
C GLU A 195 4.74 25.74 -2.33
N ALA A 196 5.64 24.76 -2.18
CA ALA A 196 7.06 24.94 -2.49
C ALA A 196 7.30 25.16 -3.99
N VAL A 197 6.67 24.35 -4.86
CA VAL A 197 6.73 24.51 -6.32
C VAL A 197 6.25 25.91 -6.72
N ASN A 198 5.09 26.33 -6.24
CA ASN A 198 4.52 27.64 -6.60
C ASN A 198 5.36 28.80 -6.08
N THR A 199 5.90 28.70 -4.87
CA THR A 199 6.82 29.71 -4.32
C THR A 199 8.06 29.88 -5.17
N GLU A 200 8.64 28.75 -5.62
CA GLU A 200 9.83 28.77 -6.45
C GLU A 200 9.53 29.26 -7.88
N ALA A 201 8.37 28.85 -8.45
CA ALA A 201 7.90 29.36 -9.74
C ALA A 201 7.71 30.90 -9.72
N GLU A 202 7.08 31.43 -8.69
CA GLU A 202 6.94 32.89 -8.48
C GLU A 202 8.30 33.57 -8.39
N ARG A 203 9.29 32.95 -7.71
CA ARG A 203 10.65 33.49 -7.61
C ARG A 203 11.35 33.53 -8.98
N LEU A 204 11.21 32.46 -9.78
CA LEU A 204 11.76 32.35 -11.13
C LEU A 204 11.13 33.40 -12.08
N GLU A 205 9.83 33.58 -12.02
CA GLU A 205 9.09 34.57 -12.78
C GLU A 205 9.45 36.03 -12.39
N ALA A 206 9.86 36.24 -11.13
CA ALA A 206 10.31 37.56 -10.65
C ALA A 206 11.74 37.92 -11.04
N LEU A 207 12.47 37.00 -11.68
CA LEU A 207 13.83 37.27 -12.15
C LEU A 207 13.84 38.40 -13.22
N PRO A 208 14.97 39.13 -13.35
CA PRO A 208 15.12 40.08 -14.43
C PRO A 208 14.93 39.44 -15.80
N GLU A 209 14.38 40.21 -16.73
CA GLU A 209 14.25 39.78 -18.12
C GLU A 209 15.59 39.30 -18.66
N GLY A 210 15.58 38.12 -19.32
CA GLY A 210 16.81 37.47 -19.80
C GLY A 210 17.49 36.54 -18.79
N GLN A 211 17.05 36.54 -17.51
CA GLN A 211 17.40 35.52 -16.51
C GLN A 211 16.25 34.58 -16.19
N LYS A 212 15.06 34.87 -16.68
CA LYS A 212 13.89 33.97 -16.56
C LYS A 212 14.12 32.69 -17.34
N PRO A 213 13.62 31.54 -16.87
CA PRO A 213 13.61 30.33 -17.67
C PRO A 213 12.66 30.51 -18.87
N ASP A 214 12.99 29.84 -19.95
CA ASP A 214 12.15 29.68 -21.13
C ASP A 214 11.25 28.43 -21.02
N LEU A 215 11.66 27.48 -20.16
CA LEU A 215 10.96 26.22 -19.89
C LEU A 215 11.13 25.86 -18.40
N THR A 216 10.04 25.58 -17.70
CA THR A 216 10.07 25.18 -16.30
C THR A 216 9.50 23.79 -16.09
N ILE A 217 10.28 22.89 -15.48
CA ILE A 217 9.98 21.49 -15.27
C ILE A 217 9.97 21.21 -13.77
N VAL A 218 9.00 20.45 -13.28
CA VAL A 218 8.98 19.94 -11.92
C VAL A 218 9.36 18.45 -11.93
N GLN A 219 10.33 18.08 -11.09
CA GLN A 219 10.67 16.71 -10.73
C GLN A 219 10.09 16.46 -9.33
N ALA A 220 9.03 15.68 -9.23
CA ALA A 220 8.29 15.44 -7.99
C ALA A 220 8.42 13.98 -7.57
N HIS A 221 9.17 13.72 -6.50
CA HIS A 221 9.22 12.39 -5.92
C HIS A 221 7.99 12.13 -5.04
N LEU A 222 6.85 12.02 -5.68
CA LEU A 222 5.54 11.64 -5.18
C LEU A 222 4.73 11.13 -6.36
N GLY A 223 3.76 10.24 -6.18
CA GLY A 223 3.06 9.67 -7.32
C GLY A 223 1.75 8.99 -6.93
N PRO A 224 0.87 8.76 -7.93
CA PRO A 224 -0.41 8.10 -7.71
C PRO A 224 -0.27 6.57 -7.73
N GLU A 225 -1.18 5.86 -7.04
CA GLU A 225 -1.25 4.40 -7.10
C GLU A 225 -2.02 3.89 -8.33
N GLU A 226 -2.89 4.72 -8.92
CA GLU A 226 -3.66 4.41 -10.13
C GLU A 226 -3.24 5.36 -11.26
N THR A 227 -2.90 4.81 -12.44
CA THR A 227 -2.30 5.58 -13.54
C THR A 227 -3.03 5.48 -14.88
N ASP A 228 -4.19 4.82 -14.92
CA ASP A 228 -4.95 4.61 -16.17
C ASP A 228 -5.49 5.92 -16.76
N THR A 229 -5.94 6.83 -15.90
CA THR A 229 -6.49 8.13 -16.30
C THR A 229 -6.09 9.20 -15.28
N ILE A 230 -6.10 10.48 -15.72
CA ILE A 230 -5.80 11.59 -14.78
C ILE A 230 -6.80 11.66 -13.63
N ASP A 231 -8.04 11.25 -13.84
CA ASP A 231 -9.06 11.26 -12.78
C ASP A 231 -8.84 10.11 -11.77
N SER A 232 -8.46 8.91 -12.23
CA SER A 232 -8.09 7.81 -11.32
C SER A 232 -6.82 8.13 -10.55
N ALA A 233 -5.82 8.71 -11.22
CA ALA A 233 -4.58 9.15 -10.58
C ALA A 233 -4.84 10.17 -9.45
N ARG A 234 -5.66 11.19 -9.71
CA ARG A 234 -6.08 12.17 -8.70
C ARG A 234 -6.84 11.56 -7.53
N ALA A 235 -7.67 10.56 -7.81
CA ALA A 235 -8.46 9.89 -6.77
C ALA A 235 -7.60 9.01 -5.86
N SER A 236 -6.48 8.48 -6.36
CA SER A 236 -5.61 7.55 -5.63
C SER A 236 -4.57 8.25 -4.75
N ASN A 237 -4.21 9.50 -5.01
CA ASN A 237 -3.23 10.24 -4.19
C ASN A 237 -3.57 11.73 -4.12
N LYS A 238 -3.75 12.25 -2.91
CA LYS A 238 -4.16 13.63 -2.66
C LYS A 238 -3.06 14.66 -2.90
N GLU A 239 -1.82 14.31 -2.56
CA GLU A 239 -0.66 15.19 -2.78
C GLU A 239 -0.43 15.38 -4.27
N PHE A 240 -0.42 14.28 -5.04
CA PHE A 240 -0.40 14.29 -6.49
C PHE A 240 -1.54 15.14 -7.08
N ALA A 241 -2.78 14.91 -6.66
CA ALA A 241 -3.94 15.66 -7.13
C ALA A 241 -3.77 17.15 -6.88
N THR A 242 -3.28 17.54 -5.68
CA THR A 242 -3.08 18.94 -5.32
C THR A 242 -2.03 19.60 -6.20
N LEU A 243 -0.90 18.92 -6.45
CA LEU A 243 0.16 19.43 -7.32
C LEU A 243 -0.34 19.59 -8.77
N VAL A 244 -0.97 18.57 -9.33
CA VAL A 244 -1.50 18.60 -10.70
C VAL A 244 -2.53 19.72 -10.90
N ASP A 245 -3.42 19.91 -9.91
CA ASP A 245 -4.53 20.87 -10.01
C ASP A 245 -4.14 22.31 -9.68
N LYS A 246 -3.03 22.54 -8.95
CA LYS A 246 -2.70 23.86 -8.40
C LYS A 246 -1.28 24.33 -8.70
N ALA A 247 -0.44 23.53 -9.36
CA ALA A 247 0.87 24.00 -9.81
C ALA A 247 0.71 25.20 -10.74
N ASP A 248 1.57 26.21 -10.56
CA ASP A 248 1.52 27.47 -11.29
C ASP A 248 1.45 27.27 -12.81
N ALA A 249 0.85 28.24 -13.50
CA ALA A 249 0.66 28.19 -14.97
C ALA A 249 1.98 28.32 -15.76
N SER A 250 3.05 28.79 -15.14
CA SER A 250 4.41 28.83 -15.70
C SER A 250 5.12 27.48 -15.74
N ILE A 251 4.57 26.45 -15.09
CA ILE A 251 5.11 25.09 -15.13
C ILE A 251 4.65 24.39 -16.40
N ASP A 252 5.60 23.94 -17.21
CA ASP A 252 5.36 23.35 -18.53
C ASP A 252 5.25 21.83 -18.51
N ALA A 253 5.94 21.14 -17.56
CA ALA A 253 5.88 19.69 -17.43
C ALA A 253 6.01 19.25 -15.96
N LEU A 254 5.32 18.15 -15.62
CA LEU A 254 5.37 17.50 -14.31
C LEU A 254 5.87 16.07 -14.47
N TYR A 255 7.01 15.76 -13.86
CA TYR A 255 7.58 14.43 -13.74
C TYR A 255 7.36 13.91 -12.32
N PHE A 256 7.03 12.62 -12.21
CA PHE A 256 6.68 11.97 -10.96
C PHE A 256 7.53 10.74 -10.69
N GLY A 257 7.54 10.27 -9.44
CA GLY A 257 8.22 9.07 -8.94
C GLY A 257 7.49 8.45 -7.75
N HIS A 258 8.21 7.70 -6.91
CA HIS A 258 7.79 7.15 -5.62
C HIS A 258 6.81 5.97 -5.69
N SER A 259 5.74 6.06 -6.48
CA SER A 259 4.69 5.02 -6.54
C SER A 259 5.07 3.80 -7.38
N HIS A 260 6.17 3.85 -8.14
CA HIS A 260 6.62 2.78 -9.03
C HIS A 260 5.64 2.42 -10.16
N LYS A 261 4.78 3.37 -10.58
CA LYS A 261 3.72 3.15 -11.60
C LYS A 261 4.00 3.98 -12.86
N PRO A 262 4.31 3.37 -14.01
CA PRO A 262 4.52 4.13 -15.23
C PRO A 262 3.26 4.90 -15.65
N MET A 263 3.44 6.15 -16.11
CA MET A 263 2.33 7.04 -16.44
C MET A 263 2.72 8.00 -17.58
N THR A 264 1.79 8.20 -18.53
CA THR A 264 1.89 9.19 -19.60
C THR A 264 0.53 9.86 -19.81
N LEU A 265 0.26 10.89 -19.02
CA LEU A 265 -1.02 11.59 -18.98
C LEU A 265 -0.84 13.06 -19.35
N GLU A 266 -1.95 13.77 -19.47
CA GLU A 266 -2.00 15.22 -19.59
C GLU A 266 -2.98 15.79 -18.58
N ALA A 267 -2.67 16.94 -18.04
CA ALA A 267 -3.55 17.66 -17.12
C ALA A 267 -3.79 19.10 -17.58
N PRO A 268 -5.00 19.66 -17.34
CA PRO A 268 -5.26 21.07 -17.59
C PRO A 268 -4.33 21.99 -16.79
N VAL A 269 -3.83 23.04 -17.42
CA VAL A 269 -3.06 24.07 -16.74
C VAL A 269 -4.02 25.08 -16.11
N PRO A 270 -3.93 25.32 -14.78
CA PRO A 270 -4.87 26.18 -14.07
C PRO A 270 -5.03 27.58 -14.67
N GLY A 271 -6.26 27.99 -14.89
CA GLY A 271 -6.57 29.34 -15.40
C GLY A 271 -6.29 29.55 -16.90
N THR A 272 -5.98 28.51 -17.66
CA THR A 272 -5.69 28.55 -19.10
C THR A 272 -6.51 27.53 -19.87
N ASP A 273 -6.46 27.57 -21.20
CA ASP A 273 -7.03 26.55 -22.09
C ASP A 273 -5.97 25.49 -22.51
N ARG A 274 -4.76 25.52 -21.91
CA ARG A 274 -3.65 24.60 -22.21
C ARG A 274 -3.72 23.34 -21.35
N THR A 275 -3.07 22.27 -21.83
CA THR A 275 -2.68 21.10 -21.03
C THR A 275 -1.18 21.05 -20.87
N ARG A 276 -0.69 20.32 -19.86
CA ARG A 276 0.72 20.01 -19.66
C ARG A 276 0.91 18.51 -19.46
N PRO A 277 2.04 17.95 -19.86
CA PRO A 277 2.35 16.55 -19.67
C PRO A 277 2.55 16.22 -18.18
N VAL A 278 2.03 15.05 -17.79
CA VAL A 278 2.16 14.43 -16.48
C VAL A 278 2.74 13.05 -16.73
N ILE A 279 4.00 12.83 -16.37
CA ILE A 279 4.74 11.64 -16.77
C ILE A 279 5.49 11.03 -15.59
N GLN A 280 5.53 9.70 -15.54
CA GLN A 280 6.36 8.94 -14.63
C GLN A 280 6.98 7.77 -15.40
N ALA A 281 8.30 7.59 -15.30
CA ALA A 281 8.96 6.40 -15.80
C ALA A 281 8.60 5.19 -14.94
N ASP A 282 8.96 3.99 -15.40
CA ASP A 282 8.89 2.81 -14.54
C ASP A 282 10.09 2.79 -13.58
N HIS A 283 9.96 2.06 -12.48
CA HIS A 283 10.99 1.90 -11.46
C HIS A 283 12.06 0.88 -11.84
N TYR A 284 13.14 0.80 -11.07
CA TYR A 284 14.18 -0.23 -11.15
C TYR A 284 14.81 -0.36 -12.54
N ALA A 285 15.10 0.77 -13.16
CA ALA A 285 15.72 0.84 -14.48
C ALA A 285 14.92 0.16 -15.62
N LYS A 286 13.64 -0.16 -15.42
CA LYS A 286 12.81 -0.87 -16.41
C LYS A 286 12.42 -0.01 -17.60
N ALA A 287 12.37 1.31 -17.43
CA ALA A 287 12.02 2.23 -18.50
C ALA A 287 12.66 3.62 -18.34
N VAL A 288 12.71 4.36 -19.44
CA VAL A 288 13.07 5.78 -19.51
C VAL A 288 11.86 6.54 -20.07
N SER A 289 11.45 7.62 -19.42
CA SER A 289 10.44 8.51 -19.97
C SER A 289 11.05 9.42 -21.04
N LYS A 290 10.28 9.73 -22.07
CA LYS A 290 10.67 10.61 -23.17
C LYS A 290 9.58 11.62 -23.44
N LEU A 291 9.91 12.89 -23.30
CA LEU A 291 9.08 14.03 -23.61
C LEU A 291 9.78 14.87 -24.67
N ILE A 292 9.09 15.23 -25.74
CA ILE A 292 9.55 16.22 -26.71
C ILE A 292 8.58 17.38 -26.69
N LEU A 293 9.10 18.56 -26.41
CA LEU A 293 8.38 19.82 -26.40
C LEU A 293 8.81 20.69 -27.58
N THR A 294 7.85 21.38 -28.20
CA THR A 294 8.07 22.32 -29.28
C THR A 294 7.61 23.72 -28.87
N SER A 295 8.46 24.72 -29.03
CA SER A 295 8.13 26.12 -28.78
C SER A 295 7.12 26.66 -29.77
N GLU A 296 6.08 27.31 -29.29
CA GLU A 296 5.07 28.01 -30.11
C GLU A 296 5.52 29.45 -30.46
N GLY A 297 6.68 29.89 -29.96
CA GLY A 297 7.26 31.23 -30.22
C GLY A 297 6.58 32.35 -29.46
N ASP A 298 5.67 32.06 -28.54
CA ASP A 298 4.96 33.03 -27.69
C ASP A 298 5.23 32.78 -26.19
N GLY A 299 6.25 31.98 -25.88
CA GLY A 299 6.59 31.56 -24.52
C GLY A 299 5.85 30.32 -24.05
N SER A 300 4.99 29.72 -24.89
CA SER A 300 4.34 28.45 -24.59
C SER A 300 4.98 27.28 -25.34
N TRP A 301 4.76 26.08 -24.81
CA TRP A 301 5.26 24.82 -25.37
C TRP A 301 4.13 23.84 -25.66
N SER A 302 4.22 23.16 -26.79
CA SER A 302 3.33 22.06 -27.16
C SER A 302 4.03 20.71 -27.03
N VAL A 303 3.25 19.65 -26.78
CA VAL A 303 3.76 18.29 -26.61
C VAL A 303 3.76 17.57 -27.96
N ASP A 304 4.95 17.21 -28.47
CA ASP A 304 5.10 16.37 -29.65
C ASP A 304 5.09 14.87 -29.29
N THR A 305 5.72 14.51 -28.18
CA THR A 305 5.89 13.13 -27.71
C THR A 305 5.80 13.10 -26.18
N ASN A 306 5.05 12.15 -25.65
CA ASN A 306 4.99 11.81 -24.23
C ASN A 306 4.87 10.29 -24.12
N GLU A 307 5.98 9.59 -23.88
CA GLU A 307 6.04 8.12 -23.89
C GLU A 307 7.01 7.57 -22.84
N VAL A 308 6.80 6.31 -22.43
CA VAL A 308 7.69 5.54 -21.57
C VAL A 308 8.30 4.42 -22.40
N LEU A 309 9.63 4.36 -22.45
CA LEU A 309 10.41 3.47 -23.30
C LEU A 309 11.00 2.33 -22.46
N PRO A 310 10.66 1.06 -22.73
CA PRO A 310 11.24 -0.06 -21.99
C PRO A 310 12.74 -0.23 -22.32
N THR A 311 13.51 -0.59 -21.31
CA THR A 311 14.97 -0.75 -21.37
C THR A 311 15.41 -2.17 -21.63
N LYS A 312 14.55 -3.15 -21.32
CA LYS A 312 14.87 -4.57 -21.34
C LYS A 312 15.41 -5.04 -22.69
N GLY A 313 16.64 -5.53 -22.69
CA GLY A 313 17.30 -6.09 -23.87
C GLY A 313 17.72 -5.05 -24.91
N VAL A 314 17.71 -3.78 -24.56
CA VAL A 314 18.26 -2.70 -25.41
C VAL A 314 19.77 -2.65 -25.19
N ASP A 315 20.52 -2.66 -26.29
CA ASP A 315 21.97 -2.48 -26.30
C ASP A 315 22.33 -1.43 -27.37
N TYR A 316 23.09 -0.45 -26.95
CA TYR A 316 23.55 0.65 -27.81
C TYR A 316 25.05 0.89 -27.56
N ASP A 317 25.77 1.32 -28.59
CA ASP A 317 27.21 1.52 -28.52
C ASP A 317 27.52 3.03 -28.54
N SER A 318 27.91 3.57 -27.36
CA SER A 318 28.39 4.93 -27.19
C SER A 318 29.51 4.99 -26.15
N GLU A 319 30.16 6.15 -26.06
CA GLU A 319 31.20 6.39 -25.04
C GLU A 319 30.60 6.34 -23.63
N ARG A 320 29.39 6.95 -23.41
CA ARG A 320 28.71 6.97 -22.11
C ARG A 320 28.23 5.57 -21.73
N VAL A 321 27.63 4.81 -22.65
CA VAL A 321 27.25 3.42 -22.38
C VAL A 321 28.48 2.59 -22.02
N THR A 322 29.62 2.80 -22.69
CA THR A 322 30.86 2.11 -22.36
C THR A 322 31.36 2.45 -20.95
N LYS A 323 31.28 3.74 -20.54
CA LYS A 323 31.61 4.15 -19.17
C LYS A 323 30.65 3.55 -18.15
N ALA A 324 29.33 3.60 -18.41
CA ALA A 324 28.31 3.02 -17.55
C ALA A 324 28.50 1.49 -17.37
N LYS A 325 28.73 0.76 -18.46
CA LYS A 325 29.05 -0.68 -18.41
C LYS A 325 30.32 -0.95 -17.58
N LYS A 326 31.31 -0.08 -17.64
CA LYS A 326 32.51 -0.23 -16.82
C LYS A 326 32.23 0.00 -15.35
N VAL A 327 31.45 1.00 -14.98
CA VAL A 327 31.06 1.23 -13.58
C VAL A 327 30.31 0.03 -13.03
N ILE A 328 29.33 -0.51 -13.80
CA ILE A 328 28.58 -1.70 -13.43
C ILE A 328 29.53 -2.90 -13.21
N ALA A 329 30.43 -3.18 -14.16
CA ALA A 329 31.36 -4.32 -14.07
C ALA A 329 32.33 -4.20 -12.88
N ASP A 330 32.85 -3.00 -12.62
CA ASP A 330 33.73 -2.74 -11.47
C ASP A 330 32.94 -2.94 -10.14
N ALA A 331 31.66 -2.53 -10.10
CA ALA A 331 30.79 -2.69 -8.93
C ALA A 331 30.40 -4.17 -8.70
N GLU A 332 30.08 -4.90 -9.78
CA GLU A 332 29.79 -6.33 -9.74
C GLU A 332 31.00 -7.14 -9.22
N GLU A 333 32.23 -6.80 -9.61
CA GLU A 333 33.44 -7.48 -9.12
C GLU A 333 33.56 -7.37 -7.59
N VAL A 334 33.35 -6.17 -7.03
CA VAL A 334 33.39 -5.94 -5.57
C VAL A 334 32.24 -6.64 -4.86
N ALA A 335 31.02 -6.52 -5.39
CA ALA A 335 29.83 -7.15 -4.80
C ALA A 335 29.94 -8.67 -4.83
N LYS A 336 30.46 -9.23 -5.93
CA LYS A 336 30.65 -10.68 -6.10
C LYS A 336 31.61 -11.25 -5.05
N GLU A 337 32.70 -10.56 -4.74
CA GLU A 337 33.64 -11.00 -3.70
C GLU A 337 32.96 -11.06 -2.32
N LYS A 338 32.12 -10.06 -2.00
CA LYS A 338 31.47 -9.92 -0.70
C LYS A 338 30.19 -10.76 -0.58
N GLY A 339 29.40 -10.83 -1.65
CA GLY A 339 28.03 -11.33 -1.63
C GLY A 339 27.83 -12.80 -2.00
N SER A 340 28.86 -13.46 -2.54
CA SER A 340 28.72 -14.85 -3.03
C SER A 340 28.81 -15.94 -1.95
N GLU A 341 29.00 -15.58 -0.70
CA GLU A 341 28.99 -16.54 0.40
C GLU A 341 27.59 -17.12 0.55
N VAL A 342 27.48 -18.47 0.46
CA VAL A 342 26.22 -19.19 0.69
C VAL A 342 25.98 -19.29 2.19
N VAL A 343 24.89 -18.74 2.66
CA VAL A 343 24.52 -18.71 4.08
C VAL A 343 23.45 -19.72 4.44
N GLY A 344 22.73 -20.26 3.46
CA GLY A 344 21.69 -21.24 3.72
C GLY A 344 21.01 -21.75 2.46
N LYS A 345 19.88 -22.43 2.63
CA LYS A 345 19.04 -22.96 1.55
C LYS A 345 17.57 -22.74 1.89
N ILE A 346 16.75 -22.56 0.86
CA ILE A 346 15.30 -22.61 0.96
C ILE A 346 14.78 -23.91 0.34
N THR A 347 13.58 -24.35 0.77
CA THR A 347 12.96 -25.55 0.19
C THR A 347 12.09 -25.24 -1.02
N GLU A 348 11.57 -24.05 -1.12
CA GLU A 348 10.77 -23.48 -2.21
C GLU A 348 10.82 -21.94 -2.10
N ASP A 349 10.28 -21.24 -3.11
CA ASP A 349 10.27 -19.79 -3.15
C ASP A 349 9.54 -19.18 -1.93
N ILE A 350 10.13 -18.12 -1.34
CA ILE A 350 9.60 -17.35 -0.21
C ILE A 350 9.45 -15.92 -0.69
N THR A 351 8.19 -15.45 -0.79
CA THR A 351 7.90 -14.21 -1.52
C THR A 351 7.13 -13.20 -0.68
N ARG A 352 7.24 -11.94 -1.10
CA ARG A 352 6.29 -10.90 -0.74
C ARG A 352 4.93 -11.22 -1.33
N ALA A 353 3.89 -10.54 -0.87
CA ALA A 353 2.57 -10.70 -1.47
C ALA A 353 2.50 -10.07 -2.87
N GLU A 354 1.76 -10.72 -3.76
CA GLU A 354 1.54 -10.26 -5.13
C GLU A 354 0.05 -10.32 -5.47
N LYS A 355 -0.41 -9.30 -6.21
CA LYS A 355 -1.72 -9.27 -6.82
C LYS A 355 -1.57 -8.94 -8.31
N ASP A 356 -2.10 -9.81 -9.16
CA ASP A 356 -2.01 -9.65 -10.63
C ASP A 356 -0.56 -9.51 -11.15
N GLY A 357 0.40 -10.18 -10.47
CA GLY A 357 1.82 -10.16 -10.82
C GLY A 357 2.55 -8.87 -10.42
N LYS A 358 1.99 -8.10 -9.49
CA LYS A 358 2.60 -6.91 -8.89
C LYS A 358 2.67 -7.05 -7.38
N GLU A 359 3.67 -6.43 -6.77
CA GLU A 359 3.77 -6.34 -5.31
C GLU A 359 2.50 -5.75 -4.70
N ASP A 360 1.98 -6.40 -3.67
CA ASP A 360 0.82 -5.95 -2.87
C ASP A 360 1.21 -5.86 -1.40
N ARG A 361 1.48 -4.65 -0.91
CA ARG A 361 1.82 -4.41 0.50
C ARG A 361 0.60 -4.44 1.43
N GLY A 362 -0.59 -4.54 0.85
CA GLY A 362 -1.85 -4.67 1.58
C GLY A 362 -2.27 -6.12 1.83
N ALA A 363 -1.44 -7.09 1.53
CA ALA A 363 -1.74 -8.51 1.74
C ALA A 363 -0.63 -9.21 2.54
N GLU A 364 -1.01 -10.28 3.25
CA GLU A 364 -0.08 -11.12 4.01
C GLU A 364 0.92 -11.82 3.10
N SER A 365 2.18 -11.92 3.54
CA SER A 365 3.24 -12.56 2.77
C SER A 365 4.02 -13.58 3.58
N THR A 366 4.40 -14.68 2.94
CA THR A 366 5.26 -15.71 3.56
C THR A 366 6.62 -15.14 3.96
N LEU A 367 7.15 -14.20 3.19
CA LEU A 367 8.42 -13.53 3.49
C LEU A 367 8.29 -12.61 4.70
N GLY A 368 7.21 -11.82 4.79
CA GLY A 368 6.99 -10.94 5.94
C GLY A 368 6.87 -11.72 7.24
N ASN A 369 6.11 -12.80 7.23
CA ASN A 369 5.96 -13.67 8.38
C ASN A 369 7.28 -14.35 8.77
N LEU A 370 8.07 -14.78 7.80
CA LEU A 370 9.37 -15.40 8.06
C LEU A 370 10.38 -14.39 8.66
N VAL A 371 10.41 -13.16 8.13
CA VAL A 371 11.26 -12.11 8.70
C VAL A 371 10.86 -11.79 10.13
N ALA A 372 9.55 -11.71 10.42
CA ALA A 372 9.07 -11.52 11.80
C ALA A 372 9.46 -12.69 12.74
N ASP A 373 9.43 -13.94 12.24
CA ASP A 373 9.95 -15.09 12.99
C ASP A 373 11.44 -14.95 13.26
N ALA A 374 12.23 -14.51 12.28
CA ALA A 374 13.66 -14.30 12.42
C ALA A 374 14.00 -13.17 13.42
N LEU A 375 13.27 -12.06 13.36
CA LEU A 375 13.45 -10.96 14.33
C LEU A 375 13.14 -11.43 15.76
N LYS A 376 12.05 -12.17 15.95
CA LYS A 376 11.68 -12.75 17.26
C LYS A 376 12.76 -13.69 17.78
N GLU A 377 13.23 -14.61 16.98
CA GLU A 377 14.29 -15.55 17.35
C GLU A 377 15.61 -14.82 17.59
N GLY A 378 15.90 -13.79 16.78
CA GLY A 378 17.09 -12.94 16.87
C GLY A 378 17.28 -12.26 18.24
N ALA A 379 16.21 -11.92 18.93
CA ALA A 379 16.31 -11.38 20.28
C ALA A 379 17.04 -12.39 21.22
N SER A 380 16.81 -13.68 21.03
CA SER A 380 17.45 -14.74 21.82
C SER A 380 18.95 -14.92 21.53
N TYR A 381 19.44 -14.44 20.38
CA TYR A 381 20.86 -14.46 20.02
C TYR A 381 21.68 -13.41 20.76
N THR A 382 21.02 -12.51 21.47
CA THR A 382 21.60 -11.34 22.13
C THR A 382 21.33 -11.32 23.62
N GLN A 383 21.83 -10.29 24.32
CA GLN A 383 21.57 -10.11 25.75
C GLN A 383 20.11 -9.70 26.08
N LEU A 384 19.27 -9.38 25.10
CA LEU A 384 17.87 -9.01 25.30
C LEU A 384 17.01 -10.21 25.75
N GLY A 385 17.46 -11.43 25.42
CA GLY A 385 16.76 -12.67 25.74
C GLY A 385 15.53 -12.88 24.85
N GLU A 386 14.58 -13.69 25.29
CA GLU A 386 13.41 -14.05 24.48
C GLU A 386 12.43 -12.86 24.35
N ALA A 387 11.95 -12.62 23.12
CA ALA A 387 10.79 -11.79 22.85
C ALA A 387 9.51 -12.65 22.84
N ASP A 388 8.37 -12.04 23.18
CA ASP A 388 7.08 -12.72 23.15
C ASP A 388 6.66 -13.02 21.68
N PHE A 389 6.91 -12.07 20.76
CA PHE A 389 6.66 -12.20 19.32
C PHE A 389 7.47 -11.17 18.52
N GLY A 390 7.45 -11.29 17.19
CA GLY A 390 8.11 -10.37 16.25
C GLY A 390 7.13 -9.72 15.30
N ILE A 391 7.42 -8.49 14.88
CA ILE A 391 6.64 -7.72 13.90
C ILE A 391 7.59 -7.00 12.94
N THR A 392 7.25 -7.01 11.63
CA THR A 392 7.92 -6.22 10.58
C THR A 392 6.92 -5.57 9.64
N ASN A 393 7.34 -4.50 8.94
CA ASN A 393 6.50 -3.82 7.95
C ASN A 393 6.75 -4.34 6.52
N PRO A 394 5.75 -4.29 5.63
CA PRO A 394 5.92 -4.76 4.25
C PRO A 394 6.88 -3.87 3.44
N GLY A 395 7.02 -2.58 3.78
CA GLY A 395 7.92 -1.64 3.13
C GLY A 395 9.39 -1.97 3.30
N GLY A 396 9.75 -2.65 4.40
CA GLY A 396 11.09 -3.11 4.70
C GLY A 396 11.57 -4.27 3.81
N LEU A 397 10.67 -4.96 3.09
CA LEU A 397 10.97 -6.15 2.28
C LEU A 397 11.13 -5.75 0.81
N ARG A 398 12.34 -5.88 0.22
CA ARG A 398 12.64 -5.30 -1.10
C ARG A 398 12.77 -6.30 -2.23
N THR A 399 13.16 -7.55 -1.96
CA THR A 399 13.22 -8.65 -2.94
C THR A 399 12.60 -9.91 -2.38
N ASP A 400 12.43 -10.92 -3.23
CA ASP A 400 11.96 -12.25 -2.87
C ASP A 400 13.16 -13.20 -2.80
N LEU A 401 13.02 -14.33 -2.09
CA LEU A 401 13.96 -15.45 -2.16
C LEU A 401 13.38 -16.51 -3.10
N LYS A 402 14.02 -16.72 -4.24
CA LYS A 402 13.55 -17.66 -5.27
C LYS A 402 14.58 -18.71 -5.57
N CYS A 403 14.16 -19.98 -5.65
CA CYS A 403 15.04 -21.11 -5.95
C CYS A 403 15.74 -21.01 -7.31
N ASP A 404 15.17 -20.31 -8.26
CA ASP A 404 15.71 -20.12 -9.61
C ASP A 404 16.54 -18.84 -9.77
N ASP A 405 16.63 -18.01 -8.73
CA ASP A 405 17.50 -16.85 -8.68
C ASP A 405 18.92 -17.31 -8.31
N ILE A 406 19.88 -17.02 -9.17
CA ILE A 406 21.28 -17.44 -9.01
C ILE A 406 22.14 -16.17 -9.07
N TYR A 407 22.63 -15.74 -7.92
CA TYR A 407 23.46 -14.54 -7.81
C TYR A 407 24.81 -14.68 -8.51
N ASN A 408 25.46 -15.81 -8.34
CA ASN A 408 26.78 -16.06 -8.94
C ASN A 408 26.95 -17.49 -9.47
N THR A 409 27.26 -18.45 -8.58
CA THR A 409 27.57 -19.84 -8.95
C THR A 409 27.00 -20.85 -7.96
N GLU A 410 26.22 -20.41 -7.03
CA GLU A 410 25.53 -21.24 -6.05
C GLU A 410 24.57 -22.21 -6.72
N GLU A 411 24.24 -23.28 -6.03
CA GLU A 411 23.25 -24.24 -6.52
C GLU A 411 21.83 -23.68 -6.34
N LYS A 412 20.91 -24.17 -7.17
CA LYS A 412 19.48 -23.85 -7.05
C LYS A 412 18.98 -23.98 -5.62
N CYS A 413 18.21 -23.00 -5.14
CA CYS A 413 17.71 -22.88 -3.77
C CYS A 413 18.79 -22.66 -2.68
N GLU A 414 20.05 -22.52 -3.02
CA GLU A 414 21.01 -21.92 -2.10
C GLU A 414 20.75 -20.41 -2.02
N VAL A 415 21.01 -19.85 -0.86
CA VAL A 415 20.79 -18.42 -0.59
C VAL A 415 22.10 -17.80 -0.16
N THR A 416 22.46 -16.72 -0.84
CA THR A 416 23.72 -15.98 -0.65
C THR A 416 23.53 -14.75 0.26
N VAL A 417 24.66 -14.22 0.75
CA VAL A 417 24.69 -12.93 1.48
C VAL A 417 24.01 -11.81 0.67
N ALA A 418 24.27 -11.76 -0.65
CA ALA A 418 23.70 -10.73 -1.51
C ALA A 418 22.16 -10.81 -1.61
N GLU A 419 21.61 -12.02 -1.73
CA GLU A 419 20.17 -12.23 -1.81
C GLU A 419 19.49 -11.90 -0.47
N LEU A 420 20.08 -12.27 0.66
CA LEU A 420 19.55 -11.89 1.96
C LEU A 420 19.58 -10.37 2.18
N ASN A 421 20.66 -9.70 1.77
CA ASN A 421 20.74 -8.24 1.83
C ASN A 421 19.70 -7.58 0.91
N GLY A 422 19.42 -8.20 -0.24
CA GLY A 422 18.36 -7.75 -1.13
C GLY A 422 16.98 -7.75 -0.46
N VAL A 423 16.71 -8.65 0.49
CA VAL A 423 15.46 -8.67 1.27
C VAL A 423 15.41 -7.52 2.26
N LEU A 424 16.46 -7.32 3.07
CA LEU A 424 16.56 -6.31 4.14
C LEU A 424 17.78 -5.40 3.91
N PRO A 425 17.72 -4.43 2.98
CA PRO A 425 18.89 -3.65 2.60
C PRO A 425 19.17 -2.40 3.46
N PHE A 426 18.31 -2.08 4.44
CA PHE A 426 18.33 -0.80 5.15
C PHE A 426 19.30 -0.76 6.34
N ALA A 427 19.76 -1.92 6.82
CA ALA A 427 20.61 -2.04 7.99
C ALA A 427 20.04 -1.34 9.25
N ASN A 428 18.73 -1.49 9.48
CA ASN A 428 18.10 -1.01 10.71
C ASN A 428 18.68 -1.73 11.92
N ASP A 429 18.79 -1.04 13.06
CA ASP A 429 19.08 -1.71 14.32
C ASP A 429 17.93 -2.66 14.69
N HIS A 430 18.27 -3.92 14.99
CA HIS A 430 17.34 -4.86 15.58
C HIS A 430 17.24 -4.64 17.08
N GLY A 431 16.05 -4.83 17.65
CA GLY A 431 15.85 -4.73 19.10
C GLY A 431 14.47 -5.20 19.54
N VAL A 432 14.15 -4.88 20.78
CA VAL A 432 12.89 -5.24 21.44
C VAL A 432 12.21 -3.99 21.97
N VAL A 433 10.95 -3.79 21.61
CA VAL A 433 10.09 -2.74 22.19
C VAL A 433 9.19 -3.39 23.26
N THR A 434 9.15 -2.82 24.46
CA THR A 434 8.20 -3.24 25.49
C THR A 434 6.92 -2.44 25.35
N LEU A 435 5.81 -3.09 24.96
CA LEU A 435 4.49 -2.50 24.73
C LEU A 435 3.42 -3.12 25.61
N LYS A 436 2.40 -2.34 25.97
CA LYS A 436 1.17 -2.90 26.55
C LYS A 436 0.33 -3.60 25.50
N GLY A 437 -0.44 -4.61 25.89
CA GLY A 437 -1.34 -5.30 24.96
C GLY A 437 -2.32 -4.37 24.26
N ALA A 438 -2.79 -3.31 24.91
CA ALA A 438 -3.62 -2.28 24.28
C ALA A 438 -2.89 -1.54 23.15
N ASP A 439 -1.58 -1.27 23.29
CA ASP A 439 -0.78 -0.63 22.24
C ASP A 439 -0.47 -1.60 21.10
N VAL A 440 -0.33 -2.91 21.39
CA VAL A 440 -0.21 -3.95 20.35
C VAL A 440 -1.49 -4.06 19.53
N ILE A 441 -2.68 -4.00 20.15
CA ILE A 441 -3.95 -3.95 19.42
C ILE A 441 -4.02 -2.69 18.53
N ALA A 442 -3.56 -1.56 19.06
CA ALA A 442 -3.53 -0.31 18.29
C ALA A 442 -2.60 -0.38 17.07
N LEU A 443 -1.47 -1.10 17.12
CA LEU A 443 -0.61 -1.33 15.95
C LEU A 443 -1.37 -2.00 14.80
N PHE A 444 -2.23 -2.96 15.09
CA PHE A 444 -3.03 -3.62 14.05
C PHE A 444 -4.16 -2.72 13.52
N GLU A 445 -4.68 -1.78 14.30
CA GLU A 445 -5.56 -0.72 13.78
C GLU A 445 -4.81 0.27 12.88
N GLU A 446 -3.53 0.53 13.14
CA GLU A 446 -2.67 1.42 12.35
C GLU A 446 -2.28 0.81 10.98
N GLN A 447 -2.57 -0.46 10.71
CA GLN A 447 -2.46 -1.03 9.35
C GLN A 447 -3.34 -0.25 8.34
N TRP A 448 -4.48 0.29 8.78
CA TRP A 448 -5.26 1.28 8.02
C TRP A 448 -4.61 2.65 8.17
N GLN A 449 -3.87 3.02 7.15
CA GLN A 449 -3.05 4.22 7.12
C GLN A 449 -3.88 5.52 7.21
N PRO A 450 -3.30 6.65 7.63
CA PRO A 450 -3.98 7.93 7.70
C PRO A 450 -4.59 8.37 6.37
N GLU A 451 -5.66 9.19 6.44
CA GLU A 451 -6.29 9.73 5.24
C GLU A 451 -5.28 10.57 4.43
N GLY A 452 -5.03 10.16 3.20
CA GLY A 452 -4.10 10.82 2.28
C GLY A 452 -2.74 10.15 2.18
N ALA A 453 -2.46 9.11 2.97
CA ALA A 453 -1.28 8.26 2.75
C ALA A 453 -1.31 7.63 1.36
N SER A 454 -0.14 7.44 0.75
CA SER A 454 0.00 6.86 -0.60
C SER A 454 -0.59 5.45 -0.69
N ARG A 455 -0.53 4.69 0.40
CA ARG A 455 -1.12 3.35 0.52
C ARG A 455 -2.14 3.34 1.65
N PRO A 456 -3.40 2.95 1.39
CA PRO A 456 -4.47 3.01 2.40
C PRO A 456 -4.35 1.92 3.47
N PHE A 457 -3.63 0.84 3.20
CA PHE A 457 -3.43 -0.28 4.10
C PHE A 457 -2.03 -0.89 3.93
N LEU A 458 -1.36 -1.16 5.05
CA LEU A 458 -0.07 -1.84 5.11
C LEU A 458 -0.20 -3.08 5.98
N HIS A 459 -0.02 -4.26 5.38
CA HIS A 459 -0.15 -5.53 6.08
C HIS A 459 1.14 -5.91 6.79
N LEU A 460 1.16 -5.86 8.12
CA LEU A 460 2.33 -6.23 8.92
C LEU A 460 2.67 -7.72 8.78
N GLY A 461 3.95 -8.05 8.66
CA GLY A 461 4.45 -9.40 8.89
C GLY A 461 4.52 -9.67 10.39
N ILE A 462 4.01 -10.80 10.84
CA ILE A 462 3.97 -11.17 12.26
C ILE A 462 4.54 -12.57 12.49
N SER A 463 5.16 -12.80 13.66
CA SER A 463 5.70 -14.11 14.00
C SER A 463 4.60 -15.13 14.34
N LYS A 464 4.94 -16.41 14.28
CA LYS A 464 4.01 -17.54 14.45
C LYS A 464 3.31 -17.60 15.81
N GLU A 465 3.81 -16.89 16.80
CA GLU A 465 3.20 -16.77 18.14
C GLU A 465 1.96 -15.88 18.14
N LEU A 466 1.84 -14.97 17.15
CA LEU A 466 0.71 -14.05 16.99
C LEU A 466 -0.34 -14.61 16.04
N ASN A 467 -1.61 -14.34 16.33
CA ASN A 467 -2.69 -14.41 15.37
C ASN A 467 -3.63 -13.21 15.58
N VAL A 468 -4.10 -12.63 14.50
CA VAL A 468 -4.95 -11.43 14.49
C VAL A 468 -6.19 -11.67 13.69
N VAL A 469 -7.35 -11.31 14.24
CA VAL A 469 -8.61 -11.21 13.51
C VAL A 469 -9.05 -9.77 13.49
N TYR A 470 -9.34 -9.26 12.33
CA TYR A 470 -9.85 -7.92 12.14
C TYR A 470 -11.09 -7.92 11.22
N ASN A 471 -11.87 -6.86 11.24
CA ASN A 471 -13.01 -6.62 10.37
C ASN A 471 -12.78 -5.33 9.59
N SER A 472 -12.42 -5.45 8.33
CA SER A 472 -12.10 -4.31 7.46
C SER A 472 -13.27 -3.36 7.22
N GLU A 473 -14.52 -3.81 7.41
CA GLU A 473 -15.74 -3.00 7.25
C GLU A 473 -16.15 -2.28 8.53
N ALA A 474 -15.50 -2.56 9.68
CA ALA A 474 -15.82 -1.91 10.94
C ALA A 474 -15.34 -0.44 10.98
N GLU A 475 -15.89 0.33 11.93
CA GLU A 475 -15.47 1.72 12.15
C GLU A 475 -13.98 1.77 12.57
N ALA A 476 -13.27 2.81 12.14
CA ALA A 476 -11.88 3.05 12.54
C ALA A 476 -11.71 3.01 14.07
N GLY A 477 -10.69 2.30 14.53
CA GLY A 477 -10.41 2.06 15.96
C GLY A 477 -11.25 0.93 16.57
N LYS A 478 -11.98 0.17 15.75
CA LYS A 478 -12.78 -0.99 16.15
C LYS A 478 -12.65 -2.15 15.15
N ARG A 479 -11.63 -2.12 14.30
CA ARG A 479 -11.45 -3.12 13.26
C ARG A 479 -10.78 -4.38 13.81
N VAL A 480 -9.92 -4.26 14.79
CA VAL A 480 -9.26 -5.41 15.42
C VAL A 480 -10.22 -6.08 16.39
N GLU A 481 -10.66 -7.29 16.05
CA GLU A 481 -11.60 -8.06 16.87
C GLU A 481 -10.91 -8.96 17.89
N SER A 482 -9.76 -9.54 17.52
CA SER A 482 -8.99 -10.41 18.41
C SER A 482 -7.51 -10.41 18.08
N VAL A 483 -6.68 -10.40 19.11
CA VAL A 483 -5.24 -10.66 19.04
C VAL A 483 -4.92 -11.76 20.04
N THR A 484 -4.30 -12.85 19.59
CA THR A 484 -3.83 -13.90 20.50
C THR A 484 -2.32 -14.06 20.42
N VAL A 485 -1.72 -14.37 21.57
CA VAL A 485 -0.28 -14.67 21.72
C VAL A 485 -0.17 -16.10 22.24
N ASN A 486 0.46 -16.99 21.47
CA ASN A 486 0.52 -18.43 21.79
C ASN A 486 -0.85 -19.07 22.04
N GLY A 487 -1.90 -18.61 21.33
CA GLY A 487 -3.28 -19.10 21.46
C GLY A 487 -4.06 -18.56 22.64
N GLU A 488 -3.48 -17.67 23.46
CA GLU A 488 -4.17 -16.98 24.55
C GLU A 488 -4.52 -15.55 24.13
N GLN A 489 -5.73 -15.09 24.45
CA GLN A 489 -6.16 -13.71 24.17
C GLN A 489 -5.19 -12.72 24.82
N ILE A 490 -4.78 -11.69 24.08
CA ILE A 490 -3.89 -10.65 24.58
C ILE A 490 -4.53 -9.90 25.77
N ASP A 491 -3.77 -9.70 26.85
CA ASP A 491 -4.20 -8.89 27.99
C ASP A 491 -3.75 -7.44 27.74
N GLU A 492 -4.71 -6.54 27.56
CA GLU A 492 -4.46 -5.12 27.28
C GLU A 492 -3.58 -4.41 28.30
N SER A 493 -3.59 -4.89 29.56
CA SER A 493 -2.83 -4.28 30.66
C SER A 493 -1.43 -4.86 30.85
N LYS A 494 -1.16 -6.03 30.25
CA LYS A 494 0.13 -6.73 30.35
C LYS A 494 1.14 -6.14 29.39
N GLU A 495 2.40 -6.09 29.80
CA GLU A 495 3.52 -5.74 28.93
C GLU A 495 4.02 -6.95 28.15
N TYR A 496 4.27 -6.74 26.87
CA TYR A 496 4.81 -7.72 25.92
C TYR A 496 6.10 -7.20 25.31
N LYS A 497 7.05 -8.09 25.10
CA LYS A 497 8.31 -7.83 24.41
C LYS A 497 8.16 -8.12 22.94
N VAL A 498 8.18 -7.10 22.11
CA VAL A 498 8.00 -7.17 20.66
C VAL A 498 9.34 -6.97 19.96
N ALA A 499 9.85 -8.01 19.30
CA ALA A 499 11.05 -7.88 18.48
C ALA A 499 10.72 -7.15 17.18
N THR A 500 11.50 -6.14 16.84
CA THR A 500 11.27 -5.30 15.67
C THR A 500 12.53 -4.51 15.28
N LEU A 501 12.38 -3.57 14.36
CA LEU A 501 13.42 -2.73 13.76
C LEU A 501 13.38 -1.33 14.35
N SER A 502 14.53 -0.64 14.39
CA SER A 502 14.62 0.75 14.86
C SER A 502 13.67 1.69 14.11
N PHE A 503 13.49 1.51 12.81
CA PHE A 503 12.54 2.26 11.99
C PHE A 503 11.10 2.16 12.55
N LEU A 504 10.60 0.93 12.76
CA LEU A 504 9.25 0.72 13.33
C LEU A 504 9.16 1.18 14.79
N ALA A 505 10.19 0.90 15.60
CA ALA A 505 10.26 1.33 17.00
C ALA A 505 10.12 2.86 17.16
N ALA A 506 10.56 3.63 16.16
CA ALA A 506 10.43 5.07 16.09
C ALA A 506 9.08 5.57 15.52
N GLY A 507 8.16 4.67 15.13
CA GLY A 507 6.85 5.02 14.55
C GLY A 507 6.83 5.09 13.03
N GLY A 508 7.83 4.51 12.34
CA GLY A 508 7.90 4.47 10.88
C GLY A 508 6.68 3.81 10.24
N ASP A 509 6.39 4.15 8.98
CA ASP A 509 5.18 3.74 8.24
C ASP A 509 3.87 4.07 8.99
N ASN A 510 3.87 5.15 9.80
CA ASN A 510 2.74 5.58 10.65
C ASN A 510 2.28 4.56 11.71
N PHE A 511 3.15 3.63 12.12
CA PHE A 511 2.89 2.72 13.24
C PHE A 511 3.30 3.39 14.57
N GLU A 512 2.62 4.49 14.91
CA GLU A 512 2.97 5.37 16.04
C GLU A 512 2.87 4.68 17.41
N SER A 513 2.12 3.60 17.50
CA SER A 513 1.98 2.85 18.77
C SER A 513 3.27 2.18 19.19
N PHE A 514 4.22 1.90 18.29
CA PHE A 514 5.56 1.44 18.67
C PHE A 514 6.32 2.48 19.49
N ALA A 515 6.23 3.77 19.13
CA ALA A 515 6.93 4.85 19.83
C ALA A 515 6.41 5.10 21.27
N LYS A 516 5.31 4.46 21.69
CA LYS A 516 4.84 4.50 23.08
C LYS A 516 5.65 3.59 24.02
N GLY A 517 6.38 2.63 23.46
CA GLY A 517 7.21 1.69 24.20
C GLY A 517 8.64 2.20 24.40
N THR A 518 9.45 1.36 25.07
CA THR A 518 10.90 1.60 25.18
C THR A 518 11.62 0.60 24.30
N PHE A 519 12.40 1.10 23.35
CA PHE A 519 13.22 0.28 22.45
C PHE A 519 14.58 -0.01 23.07
N GLU A 520 14.93 -1.29 23.20
CA GLU A 520 16.23 -1.77 23.63
C GLU A 520 16.94 -2.42 22.43
N GLN A 521 18.02 -1.80 21.95
CA GLN A 521 18.80 -2.31 20.82
C GLN A 521 19.55 -3.59 21.18
N SER A 522 19.60 -4.52 20.24
CA SER A 522 20.32 -5.79 20.39
C SER A 522 21.84 -5.67 20.18
N GLY A 523 22.28 -4.61 19.50
CA GLY A 523 23.64 -4.43 19.02
C GLY A 523 23.95 -5.15 17.70
N MET A 524 22.91 -5.66 17.03
CA MET A 524 22.95 -6.26 15.70
C MET A 524 21.94 -5.55 14.80
N THR A 525 22.22 -5.53 13.50
CA THR A 525 21.29 -5.05 12.48
C THR A 525 20.26 -6.11 12.12
N ASP A 526 19.17 -5.71 11.47
CA ASP A 526 18.16 -6.58 10.87
C ASP A 526 18.80 -7.60 9.90
N PHE A 527 19.73 -7.16 9.07
CA PHE A 527 20.46 -8.01 8.15
C PHE A 527 21.33 -9.05 8.86
N GLU A 528 22.07 -8.67 9.92
CA GLU A 528 22.91 -9.60 10.70
C GLU A 528 22.06 -10.66 11.41
N ILE A 529 20.90 -10.28 11.94
CA ILE A 529 19.91 -11.21 12.53
C ILE A 529 19.36 -12.14 11.45
N TRP A 530 18.99 -11.60 10.30
CA TRP A 530 18.43 -12.34 9.18
C TRP A 530 19.44 -13.36 8.60
N GLN A 531 20.69 -12.97 8.44
CA GLN A 531 21.76 -13.86 8.04
C GLN A 531 21.95 -15.00 9.06
N LYS A 532 22.06 -14.67 10.34
CA LYS A 532 22.25 -15.65 11.41
C LYS A 532 21.08 -16.63 11.51
N TYR A 533 19.84 -16.16 11.32
CA TYR A 533 18.67 -17.03 11.26
C TYR A 533 18.81 -18.10 10.16
N PHE A 534 19.27 -17.72 8.97
CA PHE A 534 19.50 -18.65 7.87
C PHE A 534 20.62 -19.66 8.16
N GLU A 535 21.72 -19.21 8.79
CA GLU A 535 22.83 -20.08 9.18
C GLU A 535 22.39 -21.17 10.19
N GLU A 536 21.48 -20.83 11.11
CA GLU A 536 21.03 -21.75 12.16
C GLU A 536 19.83 -22.61 11.74
N ASN A 537 18.97 -22.14 10.84
CA ASN A 537 17.70 -22.81 10.51
C ASN A 537 17.63 -23.45 9.12
N THR A 538 18.74 -23.46 8.37
CA THR A 538 18.78 -24.02 7.00
C THR A 538 18.52 -25.55 6.97
N PRO A 539 17.70 -26.11 6.06
CA PRO A 539 16.95 -25.41 5.01
C PRO A 539 15.68 -24.74 5.56
N VAL A 540 15.43 -23.50 5.13
CA VAL A 540 14.27 -22.71 5.52
C VAL A 540 13.09 -23.00 4.58
N SER A 541 11.89 -23.15 5.12
CA SER A 541 10.65 -23.37 4.37
C SER A 541 9.68 -22.21 4.61
N PRO A 542 8.93 -21.77 3.58
CA PRO A 542 7.86 -20.81 3.82
C PRO A 542 6.75 -21.44 4.66
N ASP A 543 6.28 -20.73 5.65
CA ASP A 543 5.02 -21.04 6.32
C ASP A 543 3.88 -20.38 5.49
N LYS A 544 3.03 -21.23 4.91
CA LYS A 544 1.90 -20.78 4.06
C LYS A 544 0.62 -20.55 4.85
N LYS A 545 0.71 -20.70 6.17
CA LYS A 545 -0.38 -20.47 7.07
C LYS A 545 -0.58 -18.97 7.25
N GLU A 546 -1.79 -18.48 6.96
CA GLU A 546 -2.16 -17.10 7.26
C GLU A 546 -2.22 -16.91 8.78
N ARG A 547 -1.68 -15.81 9.26
CA ARG A 547 -1.61 -15.43 10.67
C ARG A 547 -2.55 -14.26 10.99
N GLN A 548 -3.10 -13.61 9.97
CA GLN A 548 -4.09 -12.56 10.08
C GLN A 548 -5.29 -12.87 9.19
N ALA A 549 -6.50 -12.68 9.70
CA ALA A 549 -7.73 -12.95 8.97
C ALA A 549 -8.69 -11.78 9.02
N ASP A 550 -9.27 -11.44 7.86
CA ASP A 550 -10.34 -10.46 7.77
C ASP A 550 -11.70 -11.12 8.09
N ALA A 551 -12.23 -10.83 9.26
CA ALA A 551 -13.54 -11.31 9.70
C ALA A 551 -14.69 -10.74 8.86
N ALA A 552 -14.50 -9.63 8.14
CA ALA A 552 -15.46 -9.16 7.15
C ALA A 552 -15.63 -10.14 5.98
N LEU A 553 -14.63 -10.98 5.75
CA LEU A 553 -14.68 -12.09 4.80
C LEU A 553 -15.15 -13.39 5.44
N ASP A 554 -15.31 -13.43 6.79
CA ASP A 554 -15.75 -14.59 7.51
C ASP A 554 -17.29 -14.66 7.60
N VAL A 555 -17.75 -15.82 7.99
CA VAL A 555 -19.10 -16.35 7.87
C VAL A 555 -20.14 -15.59 8.69
N ILE A 556 -19.77 -14.95 9.79
CA ILE A 556 -20.69 -14.28 10.72
C ILE A 556 -20.68 -12.78 10.60
N SER A 557 -19.52 -12.14 10.42
CA SER A 557 -19.35 -10.69 10.51
C SER A 557 -19.42 -9.93 9.19
N ASN A 558 -19.13 -10.56 8.04
CA ASN A 558 -19.10 -9.90 6.73
C ASN A 558 -20.46 -9.68 6.06
N GLY A 559 -21.57 -9.85 6.81
CA GLY A 559 -22.91 -9.82 6.22
C GLY A 559 -23.19 -11.02 5.30
N THR A 560 -22.36 -12.08 5.30
CA THR A 560 -22.67 -13.37 4.70
C THR A 560 -23.67 -14.10 5.58
N VAL A 561 -23.56 -13.93 6.90
CA VAL A 561 -24.53 -14.39 7.89
C VAL A 561 -24.90 -13.23 8.81
N GLU A 562 -26.16 -12.82 8.81
CA GLU A 562 -26.71 -11.88 9.78
C GLU A 562 -27.24 -12.67 10.98
N ALA A 563 -26.80 -12.33 12.21
CA ALA A 563 -27.27 -12.95 13.44
C ALA A 563 -28.20 -11.99 14.18
N THR A 564 -29.37 -12.47 14.58
CA THR A 564 -30.32 -11.73 15.42
C THR A 564 -30.92 -12.66 16.46
N LEU A 565 -31.32 -12.09 17.60
CA LEU A 565 -32.02 -12.82 18.63
C LEU A 565 -33.53 -12.52 18.55
N LYS A 566 -34.34 -13.57 18.50
CA LYS A 566 -35.81 -13.47 18.53
C LYS A 566 -36.32 -14.00 19.86
N GLY A 567 -37.12 -13.21 20.56
CA GLY A 567 -37.90 -13.65 21.72
C GLY A 567 -39.35 -13.96 21.33
N SER A 568 -40.03 -14.80 22.09
CA SER A 568 -41.46 -15.08 21.93
C SER A 568 -42.27 -14.25 22.92
N GLU A 569 -43.15 -13.35 22.43
CA GLU A 569 -44.04 -12.55 23.28
C GLU A 569 -45.00 -13.40 24.10
N ASP A 570 -45.45 -14.53 23.53
CA ASP A 570 -46.37 -15.46 24.20
C ASP A 570 -45.64 -16.41 25.18
N LYS A 571 -44.31 -16.53 25.05
CA LYS A 571 -43.47 -17.40 25.90
C LYS A 571 -42.15 -16.67 26.17
N PRO A 572 -42.12 -15.81 27.18
CA PRO A 572 -41.02 -14.89 27.39
C PRO A 572 -39.68 -15.53 27.77
N MET A 573 -39.65 -16.85 27.91
CA MET A 573 -38.44 -17.65 28.16
C MET A 573 -37.93 -18.44 26.95
N ASN A 574 -38.64 -18.34 25.82
CA ASN A 574 -38.26 -19.01 24.58
C ASN A 574 -37.59 -17.99 23.63
N PHE A 575 -36.42 -18.35 23.16
CA PHE A 575 -35.62 -17.54 22.26
C PHE A 575 -35.18 -18.35 21.05
N ALA A 576 -34.76 -17.70 19.99
CA ALA A 576 -34.07 -18.34 18.89
C ALA A 576 -32.96 -17.44 18.37
N VAL A 577 -31.77 -17.99 18.13
CA VAL A 577 -30.76 -17.37 17.32
C VAL A 577 -31.20 -17.48 15.86
N ALA A 578 -31.52 -16.38 15.22
CA ALA A 578 -31.90 -16.31 13.82
C ALA A 578 -30.66 -15.93 13.00
N LEU A 579 -30.25 -16.81 12.10
CA LEU A 579 -29.14 -16.61 11.18
C LEU A 579 -29.68 -16.46 9.77
N LYS A 580 -29.12 -15.50 9.02
CA LYS A 580 -29.48 -15.27 7.63
C LYS A 580 -28.20 -15.29 6.80
N ALA A 581 -27.97 -16.38 6.08
CA ALA A 581 -26.81 -16.59 5.27
C ALA A 581 -27.06 -16.23 3.80
N LYS A 582 -26.16 -15.49 3.16
CA LYS A 582 -26.20 -15.20 1.71
C LYS A 582 -25.97 -16.44 0.87
N GLU A 583 -25.14 -17.34 1.36
CA GLU A 583 -24.81 -18.62 0.77
C GLU A 583 -24.71 -19.71 1.84
N LYS A 584 -24.65 -20.98 1.42
CA LYS A 584 -24.48 -22.09 2.36
C LYS A 584 -23.09 -22.00 3.01
N VAL A 585 -23.07 -22.08 4.33
CA VAL A 585 -21.87 -22.08 5.13
C VAL A 585 -21.66 -23.44 5.75
N THR A 586 -20.46 -23.99 5.60
CA THR A 586 -20.00 -25.22 6.22
C THR A 586 -18.91 -24.93 7.22
N GLY A 587 -19.11 -25.31 8.45
CA GLY A 587 -18.18 -25.12 9.57
C GLY A 587 -18.97 -24.90 10.85
N PRO A 588 -18.50 -25.43 11.99
CA PRO A 588 -19.26 -25.31 13.22
C PRO A 588 -19.32 -23.87 13.73
N VAL A 589 -20.54 -23.42 13.96
CA VAL A 589 -20.83 -22.23 14.75
C VAL A 589 -21.33 -22.70 16.11
N VAL A 590 -20.77 -22.16 17.16
CA VAL A 590 -21.20 -22.45 18.53
C VAL A 590 -21.82 -21.18 19.11
N PHE A 591 -23.01 -21.27 19.67
CA PHE A 591 -23.55 -20.19 20.48
C PHE A 591 -23.78 -20.61 21.92
N GLU A 592 -23.49 -19.71 22.84
CA GLU A 592 -23.56 -19.90 24.28
C GLU A 592 -24.31 -18.75 24.93
N VAL A 593 -25.16 -19.05 25.89
CA VAL A 593 -25.84 -18.05 26.71
C VAL A 593 -25.01 -17.83 27.98
N LYS A 594 -24.59 -16.57 28.20
CA LYS A 594 -23.75 -16.13 29.32
C LYS A 594 -24.49 -15.13 30.20
N ASP A 595 -23.92 -14.84 31.35
CA ASP A 595 -24.33 -13.77 32.27
C ASP A 595 -25.72 -13.93 32.91
N LEU A 596 -26.33 -15.12 32.78
CA LEU A 596 -27.56 -15.44 33.49
C LEU A 596 -27.32 -15.51 35.03
N PRO A 597 -28.26 -15.04 35.84
CA PRO A 597 -28.18 -15.17 37.28
C PRO A 597 -28.11 -16.65 37.73
N GLU A 598 -27.47 -16.87 38.90
CA GLU A 598 -27.31 -18.22 39.47
C GLU A 598 -28.66 -18.94 39.58
N GLY A 599 -28.70 -20.19 39.13
CA GLY A 599 -29.87 -21.07 39.19
C GLY A 599 -30.73 -21.07 37.92
N PHE A 600 -30.53 -20.15 36.98
CA PHE A 600 -31.12 -20.23 35.66
C PHE A 600 -30.48 -21.37 34.84
N THR A 601 -31.26 -22.04 34.02
CA THR A 601 -30.76 -23.10 33.11
C THR A 601 -31.16 -22.82 31.67
N VAL A 602 -30.30 -23.25 30.73
CA VAL A 602 -30.52 -23.10 29.29
C VAL A 602 -30.65 -24.49 28.68
N ASP A 603 -31.70 -24.67 27.88
CA ASP A 603 -31.91 -25.87 27.08
C ASP A 603 -31.77 -25.50 25.59
N TYR A 604 -30.76 -26.03 24.93
CA TYR A 604 -30.44 -25.79 23.51
C TYR A 604 -31.11 -26.81 22.58
N GLY A 605 -31.94 -27.71 23.12
CA GLY A 605 -32.68 -28.70 22.33
C GLY A 605 -31.76 -29.65 21.54
N GLU A 606 -32.11 -29.88 20.27
CA GLU A 606 -31.37 -30.80 19.38
C GLU A 606 -30.00 -30.29 18.96
N HIS A 607 -29.69 -29.01 19.23
CA HIS A 607 -28.41 -28.36 18.88
C HIS A 607 -27.40 -28.34 20.05
N ALA A 608 -27.76 -28.93 21.20
CA ALA A 608 -26.86 -28.97 22.34
C ALA A 608 -25.49 -29.59 21.96
N ALA A 609 -24.40 -28.87 22.21
CA ALA A 609 -23.05 -29.33 21.88
C ALA A 609 -22.67 -30.56 22.71
N GLU A 610 -22.25 -31.64 22.05
CA GLU A 610 -21.63 -32.79 22.73
C GLU A 610 -20.25 -32.40 23.22
N GLY A 611 -20.11 -32.04 24.49
CA GLY A 611 -18.79 -31.73 25.00
C GLY A 611 -18.72 -31.33 26.45
N ALA A 612 -18.51 -32.27 27.29
CA ALA A 612 -17.51 -32.45 28.34
C ALA A 612 -17.90 -33.72 29.14
N ALA A 613 -17.55 -34.86 28.61
CA ALA A 613 -17.47 -36.09 29.40
C ALA A 613 -16.35 -35.90 30.44
N GLY A 614 -16.72 -35.43 31.66
CA GLY A 614 -15.76 -35.21 32.75
C GLY A 614 -16.29 -34.48 33.98
N ALA A 615 -17.58 -34.10 34.03
CA ALA A 615 -18.17 -33.52 35.23
C ALA A 615 -18.95 -34.59 35.99
N GLU A 616 -18.67 -34.72 37.29
CA GLU A 616 -19.35 -35.58 38.26
C GLU A 616 -20.88 -35.33 38.22
N GLU A 617 -21.69 -36.39 38.48
CA GLU A 617 -23.15 -36.31 38.59
C GLU A 617 -23.58 -35.14 39.49
N GLY A 618 -24.13 -34.08 38.87
CA GLY A 618 -24.72 -32.96 39.61
C GLY A 618 -24.76 -31.59 38.92
N ALA A 619 -24.09 -31.38 37.79
CA ALA A 619 -24.13 -30.10 37.02
C ALA A 619 -24.08 -30.39 35.52
N GLN A 620 -25.25 -30.68 34.93
CA GLN A 620 -25.42 -30.69 33.50
C GLN A 620 -25.94 -29.32 33.06
N GLN A 621 -25.01 -28.42 32.73
CA GLN A 621 -25.32 -27.36 31.80
C GLN A 621 -24.52 -27.69 30.53
N ALA A 622 -25.23 -27.84 29.41
CA ALA A 622 -24.57 -28.01 28.12
C ALA A 622 -23.76 -26.75 27.82
N ALA A 623 -22.53 -26.90 27.35
CA ALA A 623 -21.62 -25.80 27.09
C ALA A 623 -21.96 -25.05 25.77
N GLY A 624 -23.26 -24.81 25.48
CA GLY A 624 -23.71 -24.11 24.27
C GLY A 624 -24.38 -25.02 23.24
N ALA A 625 -24.78 -24.43 22.12
CA ALA A 625 -25.31 -25.12 20.94
C ALA A 625 -24.28 -25.12 19.81
N ARG A 626 -24.21 -26.23 19.05
CA ARG A 626 -23.31 -26.41 17.92
C ARG A 626 -24.12 -26.56 16.63
N ILE A 627 -23.74 -25.78 15.62
CA ILE A 627 -24.35 -25.79 14.29
C ILE A 627 -23.25 -26.13 13.29
N ASP A 628 -23.30 -27.30 12.67
CA ASP A 628 -22.24 -27.76 11.73
C ASP A 628 -22.43 -27.22 10.32
N GLU A 629 -23.61 -26.71 9.97
CA GLU A 629 -23.95 -26.19 8.65
C GLU A 629 -25.08 -25.15 8.75
N ILE A 630 -24.86 -23.96 8.18
CA ILE A 630 -25.90 -22.92 8.03
C ILE A 630 -26.35 -22.91 6.58
N PRO A 631 -27.65 -23.21 6.29
CA PRO A 631 -28.17 -23.18 4.93
C PRO A 631 -28.24 -21.74 4.40
N ALA A 632 -28.20 -21.57 3.07
CA ALA A 632 -28.46 -20.27 2.45
C ALA A 632 -29.92 -19.84 2.74
N GLY A 633 -30.09 -18.56 3.10
CA GLY A 633 -31.38 -17.99 3.50
C GLY A 633 -31.52 -17.89 5.02
N ASP A 634 -32.74 -17.77 5.49
CA ASP A 634 -33.04 -17.62 6.92
C ASP A 634 -33.11 -19.00 7.61
N SER A 635 -32.50 -19.13 8.78
CA SER A 635 -32.55 -20.29 9.66
C SER A 635 -32.72 -19.84 11.12
N GLU A 636 -33.35 -20.65 11.95
CA GLU A 636 -33.60 -20.32 13.35
C GLU A 636 -33.20 -21.51 14.23
N TYR A 637 -32.48 -21.21 15.31
CA TYR A 637 -31.97 -22.18 16.28
C TYR A 637 -32.56 -21.85 17.66
N PRO A 638 -33.63 -22.53 18.07
CA PRO A 638 -34.35 -22.24 19.29
C PRO A 638 -33.60 -22.71 20.52
N PHE A 639 -33.76 -21.96 21.61
CA PHE A 639 -33.34 -22.36 22.96
C PHE A 639 -34.33 -21.82 23.99
N THR A 640 -34.36 -22.45 25.16
CA THR A 640 -35.26 -22.07 26.26
C THR A 640 -34.44 -21.76 27.53
N ILE A 641 -34.77 -20.66 28.15
CA ILE A 641 -34.23 -20.31 29.47
C ILE A 641 -35.27 -20.66 30.52
N THR A 642 -34.88 -21.37 31.57
CA THR A 642 -35.76 -21.74 32.69
C THR A 642 -35.26 -21.06 33.95
N ALA A 643 -36.12 -20.29 34.57
CA ALA A 643 -35.87 -19.67 35.87
C ALA A 643 -36.06 -20.67 37.03
N PRO A 644 -35.30 -20.59 38.10
CA PRO A 644 -35.50 -21.41 39.28
C PRO A 644 -36.88 -21.15 39.91
N GLU A 645 -37.44 -22.14 40.58
CA GLU A 645 -38.72 -22.02 41.31
C GLU A 645 -38.63 -20.92 42.38
N GLY A 646 -39.59 -19.98 42.37
CA GLY A 646 -39.64 -18.85 43.27
C GLY A 646 -38.79 -17.62 42.82
N THR A 647 -38.31 -17.59 41.57
CA THR A 647 -37.73 -16.39 40.97
C THR A 647 -38.76 -15.25 40.93
N LYS A 648 -38.35 -14.06 41.36
CA LYS A 648 -39.26 -12.89 41.35
C LYS A 648 -39.59 -12.48 39.94
N PRO A 649 -40.81 -11.97 39.68
CA PRO A 649 -41.12 -11.33 38.41
C PRO A 649 -40.15 -10.18 38.10
N GLY A 650 -39.71 -10.06 36.86
CA GLY A 650 -38.78 -9.05 36.41
C GLY A 650 -37.99 -9.42 35.16
N GLU A 651 -37.17 -8.50 34.70
CA GLU A 651 -36.23 -8.71 33.58
C GLU A 651 -34.85 -9.10 34.10
N TYR A 652 -34.26 -10.12 33.50
CA TYR A 652 -32.96 -10.65 33.82
C TYR A 652 -32.08 -10.61 32.57
N PRO A 653 -31.04 -9.76 32.53
CA PRO A 653 -30.17 -9.64 31.37
C PRO A 653 -29.33 -10.90 31.19
N PHE A 654 -29.02 -11.20 29.93
CA PHE A 654 -28.08 -12.24 29.51
C PHE A 654 -27.43 -11.88 28.17
N THR A 655 -26.34 -12.52 27.85
CA THR A 655 -25.61 -12.35 26.59
C THR A 655 -25.63 -13.66 25.80
N VAL A 656 -25.92 -13.60 24.50
CA VAL A 656 -25.71 -14.72 23.58
C VAL A 656 -24.42 -14.48 22.85
N SER A 657 -23.42 -15.31 23.11
CA SER A 657 -22.12 -15.30 22.44
C SER A 657 -22.13 -16.32 21.30
N LEU A 658 -21.86 -15.87 20.08
CA LEU A 658 -21.67 -16.73 18.91
C LEU A 658 -20.20 -16.82 18.58
N THR A 659 -19.70 -18.04 18.44
CA THR A 659 -18.32 -18.34 18.12
C THR A 659 -18.28 -19.19 16.86
N ALA A 660 -17.55 -18.79 15.83
CA ALA A 660 -17.20 -19.66 14.73
C ALA A 660 -15.92 -20.42 15.09
N ASP A 661 -15.90 -21.73 14.83
CA ASP A 661 -14.67 -22.52 14.98
C ASP A 661 -13.87 -22.40 13.66
N PRO A 662 -12.78 -21.65 13.64
CA PRO A 662 -12.01 -21.36 12.43
C PRO A 662 -11.21 -22.55 11.90
N LYS A 663 -11.29 -23.74 12.51
CA LYS A 663 -10.57 -24.94 12.05
C LYS A 663 -10.73 -25.28 10.58
N HIS A 664 -11.68 -24.66 9.90
CA HIS A 664 -11.98 -24.95 8.50
C HIS A 664 -11.59 -23.85 7.51
N ALA A 665 -11.19 -22.66 8.00
CA ALA A 665 -10.85 -21.57 7.08
C ALA A 665 -9.35 -21.28 7.03
N PHE A 666 -8.68 -21.14 8.20
CA PHE A 666 -7.34 -20.54 8.20
C PHE A 666 -6.33 -21.20 9.15
N TRP A 667 -6.72 -21.93 10.21
CA TRP A 667 -5.75 -22.42 11.22
C TRP A 667 -6.02 -23.84 11.68
N ASP A 668 -5.35 -24.81 11.10
CA ASP A 668 -5.54 -26.22 11.44
C ASP A 668 -5.16 -26.59 12.90
N ASP A 669 -4.28 -25.79 13.54
CA ASP A 669 -3.72 -26.13 14.85
C ASP A 669 -3.95 -25.08 15.97
N ASN A 670 -4.54 -23.92 15.66
CA ASN A 670 -4.74 -22.86 16.66
C ASN A 670 -6.09 -22.14 16.42
N PRO A 671 -7.20 -22.65 16.96
CA PRO A 671 -8.51 -22.07 16.73
C PRO A 671 -8.59 -20.69 17.39
N MET A 672 -8.87 -19.67 16.58
CA MET A 672 -9.27 -18.35 17.07
C MET A 672 -10.79 -18.25 17.04
N PRO A 673 -11.44 -18.07 18.18
CA PRO A 673 -12.89 -17.87 18.18
C PRO A 673 -13.22 -16.45 17.74
N LEU A 674 -13.99 -16.33 16.66
CA LEU A 674 -14.74 -15.12 16.36
C LEU A 674 -15.92 -15.04 17.31
N ILE A 675 -16.01 -13.96 18.05
CA ILE A 675 -17.06 -13.76 19.04
C ILE A 675 -17.97 -12.65 18.55
N HIS A 676 -19.24 -12.99 18.31
CA HIS A 676 -20.31 -12.04 18.14
C HIS A 676 -21.25 -12.13 19.34
N GLU A 677 -21.50 -11.01 20.02
CA GLU A 677 -22.29 -10.98 21.22
C GLU A 677 -23.59 -10.18 21.02
N VAL A 678 -24.69 -10.75 21.49
CA VAL A 678 -26.01 -10.10 21.48
C VAL A 678 -26.55 -10.02 22.89
N GLU A 679 -26.74 -8.80 23.40
CA GLU A 679 -27.37 -8.57 24.71
C GLU A 679 -28.88 -8.73 24.63
N ALA A 680 -29.47 -9.40 25.60
CA ALA A 680 -30.93 -9.60 25.73
C ALA A 680 -31.37 -9.71 27.20
N ALA A 681 -32.66 -9.82 27.45
CA ALA A 681 -33.18 -10.08 28.77
C ALA A 681 -34.31 -11.12 28.71
N VAL A 682 -34.34 -12.02 29.69
CA VAL A 682 -35.47 -12.91 29.90
C VAL A 682 -36.44 -12.27 30.87
N THR A 683 -37.75 -12.29 30.53
CA THR A 683 -38.80 -11.75 31.38
C THR A 683 -39.47 -12.87 32.14
N VAL A 684 -39.39 -12.84 33.48
CA VAL A 684 -40.19 -13.70 34.35
C VAL A 684 -41.50 -12.99 34.65
N PRO A 685 -42.67 -13.54 34.17
CA PRO A 685 -43.95 -12.87 34.30
C PRO A 685 -44.45 -12.86 35.76
N GLU A 686 -45.30 -11.88 36.10
CA GLU A 686 -46.09 -11.91 37.35
C GLU A 686 -47.07 -13.10 37.29
N GLU A 687 -47.15 -13.88 38.36
CA GLU A 687 -48.19 -14.90 38.49
C GLU A 687 -49.55 -14.20 38.52
N ASP A 688 -50.45 -14.53 37.60
CA ASP A 688 -51.84 -14.04 37.58
C ASP A 688 -52.59 -14.69 38.78
N PRO A 689 -53.08 -13.94 39.75
CA PRO A 689 -53.75 -14.49 40.96
C PRO A 689 -55.12 -15.10 40.68
N SER A 690 -55.48 -15.44 39.44
CA SER A 690 -56.81 -15.89 39.07
C SER A 690 -56.96 -17.41 38.82
N ASP A 691 -55.94 -18.23 39.00
CA ASP A 691 -56.10 -19.70 38.94
C ASP A 691 -56.22 -20.30 40.36
N ASP A 692 -57.39 -20.14 40.94
CA ASP A 692 -57.85 -20.93 42.09
C ASP A 692 -58.48 -22.25 41.56
N PRO A 693 -57.96 -23.45 41.91
CA PRO A 693 -58.52 -24.70 41.47
C PRO A 693 -59.64 -25.13 42.39
N SER A 694 -60.87 -24.71 42.13
CA SER A 694 -62.05 -25.35 42.67
C SER A 694 -63.18 -25.28 41.69
N ASP A 695 -63.51 -26.36 41.01
CA ASP A 695 -64.79 -27.11 41.17
C ASP A 695 -64.82 -28.34 40.22
N ASP A 696 -65.20 -29.40 40.82
CA ASP A 696 -65.37 -30.80 40.45
C ASP A 696 -66.50 -31.03 39.47
N PRO A 697 -66.53 -32.18 38.77
CA PRO A 697 -67.29 -32.45 37.53
C PRO A 697 -68.65 -33.06 37.75
N SER A 698 -69.59 -32.81 36.89
CA SER A 698 -70.68 -33.75 36.70
C SER A 698 -71.34 -33.73 35.32
N ASP A 699 -71.36 -34.91 34.74
CA ASP A 699 -72.37 -35.59 33.91
C ASP A 699 -72.71 -35.07 32.48
N ASP A 700 -72.22 -35.76 31.53
CA ASP A 700 -72.69 -36.84 30.63
C ASP A 700 -73.91 -36.55 29.72
N PRO A 701 -74.20 -37.33 28.68
CA PRO A 701 -73.89 -37.03 27.28
C PRO A 701 -75.15 -37.00 26.43
N SER A 702 -75.07 -36.63 25.19
CA SER A 702 -75.70 -37.39 24.10
C SER A 702 -75.77 -36.61 22.77
N ASP A 703 -75.51 -37.40 21.79
CA ASP A 703 -76.09 -37.50 20.43
C ASP A 703 -75.61 -36.62 19.30
N ASP A 704 -74.91 -37.29 18.49
CA ASP A 704 -74.63 -37.35 17.05
C ASP A 704 -75.94 -37.25 16.17
N PRO A 705 -75.89 -37.23 14.87
CA PRO A 705 -74.96 -36.75 13.85
C PRO A 705 -75.63 -36.03 12.65
N SER A 706 -74.80 -35.80 11.66
CA SER A 706 -75.13 -35.72 10.20
C SER A 706 -75.37 -34.34 9.60
N ASP A 707 -74.69 -34.03 8.61
CA ASP A 707 -74.72 -34.13 7.17
C ASP A 707 -74.10 -32.95 6.48
N GLU A 708 -73.14 -33.23 5.71
CA GLU A 708 -72.74 -32.46 4.52
C GLU A 708 -73.83 -32.51 3.45
N PRO A 709 -73.79 -31.88 2.28
CA PRO A 709 -72.80 -30.99 1.67
C PRO A 709 -73.38 -29.88 0.76
N SER A 710 -72.45 -29.20 0.09
CA SER A 710 -72.52 -28.73 -1.30
C SER A 710 -72.89 -27.32 -1.63
N ASP A 711 -71.97 -26.83 -2.49
CA ASP A 711 -72.12 -26.04 -3.74
C ASP A 711 -72.18 -24.55 -3.70
N ASP A 712 -71.10 -24.05 -4.29
CA ASP A 712 -70.89 -22.86 -5.11
C ASP A 712 -72.04 -22.64 -6.15
N PRO A 713 -72.20 -21.57 -6.89
CA PRO A 713 -71.32 -20.44 -7.20
C PRO A 713 -72.04 -19.10 -7.51
N SER A 714 -71.13 -18.10 -7.92
CA SER A 714 -71.39 -16.98 -8.88
C SER A 714 -72.15 -15.74 -8.38
N ASP A 715 -71.64 -14.65 -8.63
CA ASP A 715 -71.52 -13.77 -9.77
C ASP A 715 -72.04 -12.34 -9.51
N ASP A 716 -71.37 -11.43 -10.13
CA ASP A 716 -71.79 -10.10 -10.57
C ASP A 716 -72.12 -8.96 -9.59
N GLY A 717 -71.31 -7.90 -9.75
CA GLY A 717 -71.78 -6.79 -10.54
C GLY A 717 -71.62 -5.40 -9.95
N LYS A 718 -70.85 -4.62 -10.56
CA LYS A 718 -71.08 -3.23 -11.00
C LYS A 718 -71.36 -2.10 -10.01
N ASP A 719 -70.55 -1.14 -10.21
CA ASP A 719 -70.66 0.21 -10.82
C ASP A 719 -70.61 1.42 -9.88
N LYS A 720 -69.80 2.30 -10.36
CA LYS A 720 -69.93 3.76 -10.61
C LYS A 720 -69.50 4.77 -9.60
N ASP A 721 -68.63 5.57 -10.18
CA ASP A 721 -68.63 7.02 -10.45
C ASP A 721 -68.30 7.94 -9.26
N ASP A 722 -67.65 9.06 -9.35
CA ASP A 722 -67.33 9.97 -10.46
C ASP A 722 -66.40 11.11 -9.97
N ASN A 723 -65.70 11.74 -10.90
CA ASN A 723 -65.28 13.13 -10.99
C ASN A 723 -64.25 13.73 -9.99
N GLY A 724 -63.34 14.48 -10.42
CA GLY A 724 -62.97 15.13 -11.67
C GLY A 724 -61.88 16.17 -11.51
N LYS A 725 -61.20 16.44 -12.62
CA LYS A 725 -60.62 17.70 -13.14
C LYS A 725 -59.54 18.42 -12.33
N ASP A 726 -58.57 18.99 -12.88
CA ASP A 726 -58.12 19.35 -14.23
C ASP A 726 -56.68 19.89 -14.21
N LYS A 727 -56.00 19.65 -15.37
CA LYS A 727 -55.11 20.54 -16.15
C LYS A 727 -53.63 20.78 -15.83
N ASP A 728 -52.91 20.36 -16.76
CA ASP A 728 -52.00 20.96 -17.78
C ASP A 728 -50.58 21.32 -17.29
N LYS A 729 -49.53 21.01 -17.93
CA LYS A 729 -49.02 21.01 -19.31
C LYS A 729 -47.51 20.65 -19.36
N ASP A 730 -47.17 19.86 -20.38
CA ASP A 730 -45.97 19.91 -21.25
C ASP A 730 -44.55 19.84 -20.68
N GLY A 731 -43.81 18.83 -21.18
CA GLY A 731 -42.39 18.83 -21.31
C GLY A 731 -41.78 17.45 -21.67
N LYS A 732 -41.51 17.23 -22.97
CA LYS A 732 -40.91 16.03 -23.54
C LYS A 732 -39.51 15.71 -23.01
N GLY A 733 -39.22 14.43 -22.75
CA GLY A 733 -37.88 13.89 -22.69
C GLY A 733 -37.93 12.36 -22.70
N LYS A 734 -37.45 11.77 -23.78
CA LYS A 734 -37.45 10.32 -24.04
C LYS A 734 -36.46 9.61 -23.10
N ASP A 735 -36.96 8.64 -22.35
CA ASP A 735 -36.15 7.59 -21.72
C ASP A 735 -36.17 6.35 -22.59
N ASP A 736 -35.00 5.96 -23.07
CA ASP A 736 -34.77 4.67 -23.70
C ASP A 736 -34.09 3.77 -22.68
N LYS A 737 -34.88 2.89 -22.07
CA LYS A 737 -34.35 1.80 -21.22
C LYS A 737 -34.12 0.57 -22.11
N GLY A 738 -32.85 0.35 -22.48
CA GLY A 738 -32.39 -0.89 -23.09
C GLY A 738 -32.45 -2.06 -22.10
N ARG A 739 -33.29 -3.03 -22.43
CA ARG A 739 -33.38 -4.33 -21.79
C ARG A 739 -32.17 -5.19 -22.16
N LEU A 740 -31.51 -5.78 -21.18
CA LEU A 740 -30.53 -6.86 -21.37
C LEU A 740 -31.20 -8.14 -21.92
N PRO A 741 -30.62 -8.81 -22.94
CA PRO A 741 -31.13 -10.09 -23.43
C PRO A 741 -30.68 -11.25 -22.55
N ARG A 742 -31.62 -12.07 -22.17
CA ARG A 742 -31.38 -13.41 -21.60
C ARG A 742 -31.38 -14.43 -22.76
N THR A 743 -30.21 -14.99 -23.09
CA THR A 743 -30.09 -16.40 -23.51
C THR A 743 -28.63 -16.81 -23.62
N GLY A 744 -28.27 -17.95 -23.09
CA GLY A 744 -26.93 -18.55 -22.98
C GLY A 744 -26.33 -19.07 -24.31
N ALA A 745 -26.77 -18.59 -25.46
CA ALA A 745 -26.26 -19.05 -26.77
C ALA A 745 -25.11 -18.18 -27.32
N GLU A 746 -24.90 -16.96 -26.81
CA GLU A 746 -23.84 -16.07 -27.31
C GLU A 746 -22.48 -16.28 -26.63
N LEU A 747 -22.44 -16.88 -25.43
CA LEU A 747 -21.16 -17.18 -24.76
C LEU A 747 -20.39 -18.32 -25.42
N ALA A 748 -21.08 -19.26 -26.08
CA ALA A 748 -20.47 -20.41 -26.75
C ALA A 748 -19.74 -20.01 -28.05
N THR A 749 -20.15 -18.91 -28.69
CA THR A 749 -19.54 -18.43 -29.95
C THR A 749 -18.27 -17.60 -29.71
N ALA A 750 -18.18 -16.87 -28.59
CA ALA A 750 -16.99 -16.11 -28.23
C ALA A 750 -15.84 -17.01 -27.77
N LEU A 751 -16.13 -18.09 -27.04
CA LEU A 751 -15.11 -19.08 -26.64
C LEU A 751 -14.60 -19.90 -27.83
N GLY A 752 -15.43 -20.17 -28.85
CA GLY A 752 -15.01 -20.91 -30.05
C GLY A 752 -14.02 -20.11 -30.92
N VAL A 753 -14.17 -18.80 -31.01
CA VAL A 753 -13.24 -17.93 -31.76
C VAL A 753 -11.92 -17.73 -31.04
N ALA A 754 -11.93 -17.62 -29.71
CA ALA A 754 -10.70 -17.51 -28.91
C ALA A 754 -9.84 -18.79 -28.99
N LEU A 755 -10.43 -19.96 -28.93
CA LEU A 755 -9.73 -21.25 -29.07
C LEU A 755 -9.20 -21.47 -30.50
N ALA A 756 -9.89 -20.95 -31.55
CA ALA A 756 -9.40 -21.04 -32.93
C ALA A 756 -8.21 -20.12 -33.20
N LEU A 757 -8.13 -18.96 -32.55
CA LEU A 757 -7.00 -18.04 -32.65
C LEU A 757 -5.76 -18.56 -31.90
N ILE A 758 -5.94 -19.20 -30.76
CA ILE A 758 -4.84 -19.84 -30.00
C ILE A 758 -4.29 -21.05 -30.80
N GLY A 759 -5.15 -21.87 -31.41
CA GLY A 759 -4.74 -22.98 -32.29
C GLY A 759 -3.94 -22.54 -33.53
N ALA A 760 -4.29 -21.40 -34.13
CA ALA A 760 -3.57 -20.85 -35.27
C ALA A 760 -2.22 -20.21 -34.87
N GLY A 761 -2.12 -19.63 -33.67
CA GLY A 761 -0.88 -19.10 -33.11
C GLY A 761 0.17 -20.18 -32.84
N VAL A 762 -0.23 -21.32 -32.26
CA VAL A 762 0.66 -22.45 -31.94
C VAL A 762 1.16 -23.15 -33.23
N ALA A 763 0.29 -23.26 -34.26
CA ALA A 763 0.69 -23.81 -35.55
C ALA A 763 1.71 -22.94 -36.30
N SER A 764 1.60 -21.61 -36.16
CA SER A 764 2.53 -20.66 -36.77
C SER A 764 3.92 -20.68 -36.10
N VAL A 765 3.98 -20.82 -34.79
CA VAL A 765 5.25 -20.95 -34.03
C VAL A 765 5.95 -22.26 -34.34
N TYR A 766 5.20 -23.36 -34.55
CA TYR A 766 5.77 -24.65 -34.93
C TYR A 766 6.34 -24.66 -36.37
N ALA A 767 5.71 -23.93 -37.27
CA ALA A 767 6.18 -23.82 -38.67
C ALA A 767 7.44 -22.93 -38.79
N VAL A 768 7.58 -21.89 -37.95
CA VAL A 768 8.79 -21.04 -37.93
C VAL A 768 9.97 -21.80 -37.32
N ARG A 769 9.76 -22.59 -36.26
CA ARG A 769 10.82 -23.38 -35.63
C ARG A 769 11.37 -24.50 -36.55
N ARG A 770 10.60 -25.00 -37.50
CA ARG A 770 11.04 -26.02 -38.47
C ARG A 770 11.83 -25.43 -39.64
N ARG A 771 11.76 -24.13 -39.88
CA ARG A 771 12.54 -23.44 -40.94
C ARG A 771 13.92 -22.94 -40.49
N SER A 772 14.17 -22.92 -39.19
CA SER A 772 15.48 -22.55 -38.63
C SER A 772 16.41 -23.75 -38.31
N GLN A 773 15.99 -24.97 -38.68
CA GLN A 773 16.80 -26.22 -38.54
C GLN A 773 17.06 -26.96 -39.87
N LEU A 774 16.84 -26.30 -41.00
CA LEU A 774 17.32 -26.68 -42.32
C LEU A 774 18.10 -25.49 -42.90
#